data_ededbd59c354b94ab9d84a2e45a702e3
#
_entry.id   ededbd59c354b94ab9d84a2e45a702e3
#
_cell.length_a   1.000
_cell.length_b   1.000
_cell.length_c   1.000
_cell.angle_alpha   90.00
_cell.angle_beta   90.00
_cell.angle_gamma   90.00
#
_symmetry.space_group_name_H-M   'P 1'
#
loop_
_entity.id
_entity.type
_entity.pdbx_description
1 polymer ?
#
loop_
_entity_poly.entity_id
_entity_poly.type
_entity_poly.pdbx_seq_one_letter_code
_entity_poly.pdbx_strand_id
1 'polypeptide(L)'
;MTQYNVTGMSCAACVARVEKAVSKIDGVNSCSVSLLTNSMNVDGSADSSAIIKAVQNAGYGASLKGKEKKSADVEDSLKDTETPKIRKRLIASLIVLAVLMYFSMGHMMCGLPLPSFFDNNHIAMGLVQLILSGIVMVINQKFFVSGFKGIIRLAPNMDTLVALGSGTAFVYSTIALFMMTDAQVRGDLAAVMSYMHEFYFESAAMILALITVGKMLEAHSKGKTTDALKGLMKLAPKTATIVVDGAEKTVPIEQVKKGDIFAVRPGESIPVDGVVIDGESAVNESALTGESVPVDKLIGDTVSAATINQSGYIRCEATRIGEDTTLSQIIKMVSDASATKAPIAKIADRVSGVFVPAVITIAVITAIVWLLLGQSVGFSLARAISVLVISCPCALGLATPVAIMVGNGVGAKNGILFKNAVSLETAGRIDTVVLDKTGTVTKGEPAVTDIVTVENISETELLKTAVALEKSSEHPLAKAIVVYANDRHIIGDAVTEFNAVTGNGLTAKIGSESVYGGNYRYISQFAEILSDEKAKAEQLAEEGKTPLYFCKGNKFLGIIAVADIIKEDGKQAVNELKNMGVRVVMLTGDNEKTAKAVAKNADIDEVVAGVLPDGKEKNVKELKKYGKVAMVVDCINDEPALTSADLGIAIGAGTDVAIDAADVVLVKSRLADVPATIRLGRATLRNIHENLFWAFIYNVIGIPLAMGAFINLFGWQLNPMFGAAAMSLSSFCVVTNALRLNFVKVHSSKHDRKIKHKNKKENKTMEKTMKIEGMMCPHCEATVKKTLESIDGVESAEVSHEKGSAVLTMSKNVEDSVLKKAVEDAGYKVN
;
A
#
# COMPACT_ATOMS: atom_id res chain seq x y z
N MET A 1 -6.30 14.26 -10.83
CA MET A 1 -4.83 14.34 -10.55
C MET A 1 -4.06 14.49 -11.85
N THR A 2 -3.15 15.46 -11.92
CA THR A 2 -2.30 15.70 -13.11
C THR A 2 -0.87 15.25 -12.83
N GLN A 3 -0.27 14.52 -13.75
CA GLN A 3 1.11 14.00 -13.61
C GLN A 3 2.13 14.84 -14.38
N TYR A 4 3.30 15.05 -13.75
CA TYR A 4 4.45 15.77 -14.32
C TYR A 4 5.72 14.94 -14.18
N ASN A 5 6.61 15.03 -15.17
CA ASN A 5 7.97 14.54 -15.04
C ASN A 5 8.82 15.64 -14.38
N VAL A 6 9.59 15.30 -13.34
CA VAL A 6 10.49 16.25 -12.64
C VAL A 6 11.93 15.77 -12.77
N THR A 7 12.81 16.64 -13.23
CA THR A 7 14.24 16.32 -13.47
C THR A 7 15.15 17.13 -12.56
N GLY A 8 16.34 16.60 -12.24
CA GLY A 8 17.35 17.27 -11.44
C GLY A 8 17.26 17.01 -9.93
N MET A 9 16.32 16.18 -9.46
CA MET A 9 16.25 15.76 -8.07
C MET A 9 17.29 14.68 -7.79
N SER A 10 18.01 14.78 -6.66
CA SER A 10 19.05 13.83 -6.26
C SER A 10 18.85 13.24 -4.87
N CYS A 11 17.95 13.80 -4.05
CA CYS A 11 17.73 13.36 -2.66
C CYS A 11 16.35 13.78 -2.14
N ALA A 12 15.97 13.23 -0.96
CA ALA A 12 14.73 13.54 -0.28
C ALA A 12 14.50 15.03 0.01
N ALA A 13 15.56 15.77 0.34
CA ALA A 13 15.47 17.22 0.55
C ALA A 13 15.07 17.99 -0.72
N CYS A 14 15.49 17.51 -1.91
CA CYS A 14 15.08 18.07 -3.20
C CYS A 14 13.57 17.89 -3.41
N VAL A 15 13.07 16.70 -3.08
CA VAL A 15 11.65 16.34 -3.18
C VAL A 15 10.79 17.23 -2.29
N ALA A 16 11.14 17.34 -0.99
CA ALA A 16 10.41 18.17 -0.03
C ALA A 16 10.35 19.65 -0.49
N ARG A 17 11.40 20.11 -1.16
CA ARG A 17 11.45 21.48 -1.69
C ARG A 17 10.50 21.69 -2.88
N VAL A 18 10.46 20.74 -3.81
CA VAL A 18 9.52 20.80 -4.96
C VAL A 18 8.08 20.76 -4.44
N GLU A 19 7.77 19.84 -3.51
CA GLU A 19 6.44 19.77 -2.89
C GLU A 19 6.05 21.08 -2.22
N LYS A 20 6.97 21.67 -1.43
CA LYS A 20 6.73 22.95 -0.74
C LYS A 20 6.53 24.13 -1.72
N ALA A 21 7.21 24.12 -2.87
CA ALA A 21 7.08 25.15 -3.88
C ALA A 21 5.72 25.06 -4.61
N VAL A 22 5.30 23.85 -4.96
CA VAL A 22 4.04 23.59 -5.69
C VAL A 22 2.83 23.72 -4.76
N SER A 23 2.90 23.26 -3.51
CA SER A 23 1.80 23.36 -2.53
C SER A 23 1.47 24.81 -2.11
N LYS A 24 2.28 25.81 -2.51
CA LYS A 24 2.02 27.22 -2.27
C LYS A 24 1.20 27.89 -3.38
N ILE A 25 0.94 27.18 -4.47
CA ILE A 25 0.19 27.70 -5.61
C ILE A 25 -1.29 27.62 -5.29
N ASP A 26 -2.01 28.69 -5.52
CA ASP A 26 -3.46 28.74 -5.35
C ASP A 26 -4.13 27.74 -6.30
N GLY A 27 -5.07 26.96 -5.78
CA GLY A 27 -5.74 25.90 -6.53
C GLY A 27 -5.04 24.53 -6.50
N VAL A 28 -3.94 24.37 -5.75
CA VAL A 28 -3.33 23.05 -5.48
C VAL A 28 -3.84 22.53 -4.15
N ASN A 29 -4.58 21.41 -4.18
CA ASN A 29 -5.08 20.71 -3.01
C ASN A 29 -4.00 19.81 -2.39
N SER A 30 -3.30 19.07 -3.23
CA SER A 30 -2.20 18.21 -2.80
C SER A 30 -1.13 18.06 -3.88
N CYS A 31 0.11 17.88 -3.43
CA CYS A 31 1.25 17.59 -4.29
C CYS A 31 2.08 16.46 -3.70
N SER A 32 2.38 15.46 -4.50
CA SER A 32 3.25 14.34 -4.13
C SER A 32 4.33 14.14 -5.19
N VAL A 33 5.59 14.13 -4.77
CA VAL A 33 6.75 14.02 -5.66
C VAL A 33 7.51 12.73 -5.34
N SER A 34 7.74 11.91 -6.35
CA SER A 34 8.49 10.66 -6.24
C SER A 34 9.92 10.82 -6.79
N LEU A 35 10.91 10.65 -5.93
CA LEU A 35 12.32 10.59 -6.35
C LEU A 35 12.61 9.33 -7.18
N LEU A 36 11.83 8.28 -6.95
CA LEU A 36 12.05 6.97 -7.55
C LEU A 36 11.66 6.95 -9.03
N THR A 37 10.49 7.52 -9.32
CA THR A 37 9.92 7.58 -10.67
C THR A 37 10.21 8.90 -11.37
N ASN A 38 10.90 9.85 -10.69
CA ASN A 38 11.12 11.21 -11.16
C ASN A 38 9.82 11.90 -11.62
N SER A 39 8.72 11.62 -10.92
CA SER A 39 7.39 12.14 -11.24
C SER A 39 6.80 12.94 -10.09
N MET A 40 5.85 13.79 -10.41
CA MET A 40 5.08 14.60 -9.48
C MET A 40 3.61 14.47 -9.84
N ASN A 41 2.80 14.15 -8.85
CA ASN A 41 1.34 14.13 -8.95
C ASN A 41 0.79 15.37 -8.24
N VAL A 42 -0.02 16.14 -8.93
CA VAL A 42 -0.69 17.33 -8.38
C VAL A 42 -2.18 17.15 -8.50
N ASP A 43 -2.87 17.36 -7.38
CA ASP A 43 -4.31 17.41 -7.31
C ASP A 43 -4.75 18.85 -7.08
N GLY A 44 -5.74 19.30 -7.86
CA GLY A 44 -6.24 20.67 -7.80
C GLY A 44 -6.59 21.23 -9.18
N SER A 45 -7.02 22.48 -9.21
CA SER A 45 -7.44 23.24 -10.40
C SER A 45 -6.35 24.20 -10.92
N ALA A 46 -5.14 24.19 -10.33
CA ALA A 46 -4.06 25.10 -10.70
C ALA A 46 -3.58 24.87 -12.14
N ASP A 47 -3.23 25.95 -12.83
CA ASP A 47 -2.70 25.90 -14.20
C ASP A 47 -1.37 25.19 -14.29
N SER A 48 -1.23 24.31 -15.29
CA SER A 48 0.00 23.53 -15.51
C SER A 48 1.24 24.39 -15.74
N SER A 49 1.10 25.56 -16.36
CA SER A 49 2.20 26.49 -16.60
C SER A 49 2.73 27.09 -15.30
N ALA A 50 1.84 27.42 -14.37
CA ALA A 50 2.17 27.92 -13.05
C ALA A 50 2.93 26.87 -12.22
N ILE A 51 2.47 25.61 -12.28
CA ILE A 51 3.11 24.47 -11.61
C ILE A 51 4.53 24.25 -12.16
N ILE A 52 4.69 24.20 -13.48
CA ILE A 52 6.01 24.03 -14.13
C ILE A 52 6.95 25.18 -13.71
N LYS A 53 6.47 26.41 -13.75
CA LYS A 53 7.26 27.61 -13.38
C LYS A 53 7.70 27.59 -11.91
N ALA A 54 6.84 27.13 -11.00
CA ALA A 54 7.19 26.98 -9.59
C ALA A 54 8.28 25.95 -9.36
N VAL A 55 8.22 24.80 -10.08
CA VAL A 55 9.27 23.78 -10.02
C VAL A 55 10.60 24.31 -10.60
N GLN A 56 10.54 25.07 -11.70
CA GLN A 56 11.74 25.71 -12.30
C GLN A 56 12.34 26.74 -11.34
N ASN A 57 11.52 27.56 -10.70
CA ASN A 57 11.97 28.53 -9.68
C ASN A 57 12.60 27.85 -8.47
N ALA A 58 12.09 26.66 -8.11
CA ALA A 58 12.70 25.81 -7.07
C ALA A 58 14.04 25.20 -7.51
N GLY A 59 14.39 25.28 -8.80
CA GLY A 59 15.67 24.86 -9.35
C GLY A 59 15.70 23.51 -10.04
N TYR A 60 14.53 22.99 -10.38
CA TYR A 60 14.34 21.67 -11.01
C TYR A 60 13.64 21.82 -12.35
N GLY A 61 13.80 20.83 -13.23
CA GLY A 61 13.03 20.79 -14.47
C GLY A 61 11.67 20.14 -14.26
N ALA A 62 10.61 20.65 -14.91
CA ALA A 62 9.31 20.00 -14.94
C ALA A 62 8.72 20.03 -16.36
N SER A 63 8.00 18.97 -16.70
CA SER A 63 7.21 18.86 -17.94
C SER A 63 5.93 18.08 -17.66
N LEU A 64 4.84 18.45 -18.32
CA LEU A 64 3.58 17.72 -18.23
C LEU A 64 3.78 16.32 -18.82
N LYS A 65 3.31 15.29 -18.11
CA LYS A 65 3.28 13.93 -18.64
C LYS A 65 2.03 13.81 -19.53
N GLY A 66 2.21 13.79 -20.86
CA GLY A 66 1.11 13.77 -21.83
C GLY A 66 0.18 12.56 -21.64
N LYS A 67 -1.13 12.74 -21.92
CA LYS A 67 -2.15 11.68 -21.86
C LYS A 67 -2.01 10.64 -23.00
N GLU A 68 -1.22 10.93 -24.01
CA GLU A 68 -1.02 10.03 -25.15
C GLU A 68 0.43 9.58 -25.24
N LYS A 69 0.79 8.57 -24.43
CA LYS A 69 1.99 7.79 -24.69
C LYS A 69 1.57 6.36 -24.98
N LYS A 70 1.84 5.92 -26.25
CA LYS A 70 1.74 4.53 -26.68
C LYS A 70 2.50 3.62 -25.72
N SER A 71 2.04 2.39 -25.52
CA SER A 71 2.64 1.39 -24.60
C SER A 71 4.17 1.22 -24.78
N ALA A 72 4.69 1.42 -25.99
CA ALA A 72 6.13 1.43 -26.29
C ALA A 72 6.92 2.55 -25.57
N ASP A 73 6.31 3.71 -25.34
CA ASP A 73 6.95 4.85 -24.65
C ASP A 73 7.05 4.68 -23.13
N VAL A 74 6.16 3.86 -22.54
CA VAL A 74 6.21 3.54 -21.11
C VAL A 74 7.33 2.53 -20.85
N GLU A 75 7.53 1.56 -21.73
CA GLU A 75 8.64 0.61 -21.66
C GLU A 75 9.99 1.34 -21.77
N ASP A 76 10.12 2.34 -22.66
CA ASP A 76 11.32 3.17 -22.78
C ASP A 76 11.55 4.06 -21.55
N SER A 77 10.50 4.54 -20.90
CA SER A 77 10.60 5.36 -19.67
C SER A 77 11.09 4.57 -18.45
N LEU A 78 10.92 3.26 -18.44
CA LEU A 78 11.37 2.34 -17.39
C LEU A 78 12.77 1.75 -17.66
N LYS A 79 13.39 2.03 -18.83
CA LYS A 79 14.76 1.62 -19.11
C LYS A 79 15.74 2.33 -18.17
N ASP A 80 16.59 1.56 -17.54
CA ASP A 80 17.66 2.08 -16.68
C ASP A 80 18.76 2.73 -17.54
N THR A 81 18.62 4.03 -17.78
CA THR A 81 19.60 4.84 -18.51
C THR A 81 20.64 5.48 -17.60
N GLU A 82 20.43 5.49 -16.30
CA GLU A 82 21.32 6.13 -15.33
C GLU A 82 22.44 5.21 -14.86
N THR A 83 22.17 3.94 -14.56
CA THR A 83 23.18 2.98 -14.09
C THR A 83 24.36 2.84 -15.06
N PRO A 84 24.19 2.72 -16.39
CA PRO A 84 25.33 2.65 -17.31
C PRO A 84 26.21 3.91 -17.30
N LYS A 85 25.61 5.10 -17.15
CA LYS A 85 26.35 6.39 -17.10
C LYS A 85 27.14 6.50 -15.80
N ILE A 86 26.53 6.16 -14.67
CA ILE A 86 27.19 6.17 -13.36
C ILE A 86 28.32 5.13 -13.33
N ARG A 87 28.08 3.92 -13.90
CA ARG A 87 29.08 2.86 -13.97
C ARG A 87 30.33 3.29 -14.76
N LYS A 88 30.17 3.91 -15.94
CA LYS A 88 31.30 4.44 -16.72
C LYS A 88 32.10 5.47 -15.93
N ARG A 89 31.41 6.41 -15.27
CA ARG A 89 32.03 7.43 -14.45
C ARG A 89 32.75 6.84 -13.23
N LEU A 90 32.17 5.82 -12.60
CA LEU A 90 32.80 5.11 -11.47
C LEU A 90 34.08 4.39 -11.91
N ILE A 91 34.03 3.63 -13.00
CA ILE A 91 35.22 2.91 -13.51
C ILE A 91 36.35 3.90 -13.80
N ALA A 92 36.06 5.00 -14.50
CA ALA A 92 37.05 6.05 -14.76
C ALA A 92 37.64 6.64 -13.47
N SER A 93 36.79 6.95 -12.47
CA SER A 93 37.25 7.44 -11.17
C SER A 93 38.10 6.42 -10.43
N LEU A 94 37.74 5.12 -10.45
CA LEU A 94 38.50 4.05 -9.78
C LEU A 94 39.88 3.83 -10.41
N ILE A 95 40.00 3.91 -11.73
CA ILE A 95 41.31 3.80 -12.41
C ILE A 95 42.23 4.93 -11.97
N VAL A 96 41.77 6.18 -12.04
CA VAL A 96 42.59 7.34 -11.61
C VAL A 96 42.90 7.26 -10.13
N LEU A 97 41.92 6.85 -9.29
CA LEU A 97 42.11 6.68 -7.85
C LEU A 97 43.14 5.61 -7.53
N ALA A 98 43.16 4.47 -8.24
CA ALA A 98 44.16 3.42 -8.04
C ALA A 98 45.59 3.96 -8.29
N VAL A 99 45.77 4.74 -9.35
CA VAL A 99 47.06 5.43 -9.61
C VAL A 99 47.38 6.43 -8.51
N LEU A 100 46.43 7.23 -8.06
CA LEU A 100 46.61 8.16 -6.95
C LEU A 100 47.04 7.46 -5.66
N MET A 101 46.36 6.36 -5.30
CA MET A 101 46.66 5.55 -4.12
C MET A 101 48.06 4.90 -4.21
N TYR A 102 48.50 4.54 -5.41
CA TYR A 102 49.88 4.04 -5.62
C TYR A 102 50.93 5.12 -5.24
N PHE A 103 50.75 6.35 -5.64
CA PHE A 103 51.64 7.45 -5.31
C PHE A 103 51.54 7.90 -3.85
N SER A 104 50.33 7.97 -3.26
CA SER A 104 50.15 8.48 -1.89
C SER A 104 50.49 7.43 -0.84
N MET A 105 49.82 6.26 -0.85
CA MET A 105 49.97 5.22 0.17
C MET A 105 50.94 4.12 -0.26
N GLY A 106 50.92 3.71 -1.53
CA GLY A 106 51.71 2.58 -2.01
C GLY A 106 53.20 2.78 -1.82
N HIS A 107 53.72 3.93 -2.20
CA HIS A 107 55.14 4.25 -2.00
C HIS A 107 55.46 4.53 -0.52
N MET A 108 54.67 5.39 0.15
CA MET A 108 54.99 5.85 1.52
C MET A 108 54.83 4.72 2.58
N MET A 109 53.80 3.86 2.44
CA MET A 109 53.51 2.82 3.44
C MET A 109 54.08 1.44 3.07
N CYS A 110 54.09 1.11 1.79
CA CYS A 110 54.44 -0.21 1.29
C CYS A 110 55.81 -0.25 0.58
N GLY A 111 56.49 0.89 0.43
CA GLY A 111 57.78 0.99 -0.24
C GLY A 111 57.76 0.59 -1.73
N LEU A 112 56.61 0.76 -2.41
CA LEU A 112 56.48 0.43 -3.84
C LEU A 112 57.44 1.29 -4.68
N PRO A 113 58.12 0.73 -5.71
CA PRO A 113 59.09 1.44 -6.50
C PRO A 113 58.44 2.57 -7.30
N LEU A 114 59.05 3.74 -7.28
CA LEU A 114 58.74 4.86 -8.15
C LEU A 114 59.92 5.14 -9.08
N PRO A 115 59.71 5.82 -10.21
CA PRO A 115 60.82 6.31 -11.05
C PRO A 115 61.76 7.21 -10.25
N SER A 116 63.06 7.13 -10.50
CA SER A 116 64.11 7.86 -9.75
C SER A 116 63.89 9.40 -9.73
N PHE A 117 63.10 9.94 -10.63
CA PHE A 117 62.71 11.34 -10.64
C PHE A 117 61.96 11.78 -9.36
N PHE A 118 61.26 10.84 -8.70
CA PHE A 118 60.50 11.09 -7.47
C PHE A 118 61.33 10.91 -6.20
N ASP A 119 62.57 10.39 -6.30
CA ASP A 119 63.41 10.18 -5.14
C ASP A 119 63.76 11.54 -4.50
N ASN A 120 63.32 11.73 -3.24
CA ASN A 120 63.44 12.99 -2.50
C ASN A 120 62.73 14.19 -3.14
N ASN A 121 61.93 14.00 -4.19
CA ASN A 121 61.20 15.10 -4.84
C ASN A 121 59.74 15.10 -4.37
N HIS A 122 59.55 15.53 -3.11
CA HIS A 122 58.22 15.59 -2.46
C HIS A 122 57.24 16.53 -3.14
N ILE A 123 57.72 17.59 -3.77
CA ILE A 123 56.89 18.52 -4.54
C ILE A 123 56.30 17.85 -5.77
N ALA A 124 57.11 17.10 -6.53
CA ALA A 124 56.60 16.36 -7.69
C ALA A 124 55.55 15.34 -7.30
N MET A 125 55.72 14.65 -6.18
CA MET A 125 54.70 13.76 -5.63
C MET A 125 53.39 14.48 -5.27
N GLY A 126 53.47 15.68 -4.64
CA GLY A 126 52.30 16.50 -4.34
C GLY A 126 51.59 16.99 -5.60
N LEU A 127 52.34 17.39 -6.64
CA LEU A 127 51.78 17.83 -7.93
C LEU A 127 51.05 16.70 -8.67
N VAL A 128 51.58 15.47 -8.66
CA VAL A 128 50.89 14.30 -9.24
C VAL A 128 49.58 14.05 -8.52
N GLN A 129 49.58 14.10 -7.17
CA GLN A 129 48.37 13.90 -6.38
C GLN A 129 47.33 15.01 -6.64
N LEU A 130 47.76 16.28 -6.77
CA LEU A 130 46.88 17.40 -7.12
C LEU A 130 46.22 17.19 -8.49
N ILE A 131 47.01 16.81 -9.52
CA ILE A 131 46.50 16.59 -10.88
C ILE A 131 45.52 15.41 -10.88
N LEU A 132 45.87 14.27 -10.30
CA LEU A 132 45.03 13.07 -10.29
C LEU A 132 43.74 13.30 -9.51
N SER A 133 43.81 13.94 -8.35
CA SER A 133 42.61 14.26 -7.58
C SER A 133 41.71 15.26 -8.31
N GLY A 134 42.32 16.27 -8.98
CA GLY A 134 41.62 17.22 -9.84
C GLY A 134 40.87 16.53 -11.01
N ILE A 135 41.49 15.52 -11.64
CA ILE A 135 40.84 14.72 -12.69
C ILE A 135 39.60 14.00 -12.12
N VAL A 136 39.71 13.38 -10.92
CA VAL A 136 38.54 12.71 -10.29
C VAL A 136 37.43 13.72 -9.98
N MET A 137 37.79 14.94 -9.53
CA MET A 137 36.81 16.01 -9.29
C MET A 137 36.09 16.42 -10.58
N VAL A 138 36.82 16.55 -11.69
CA VAL A 138 36.24 16.88 -13.00
C VAL A 138 35.32 15.76 -13.49
N ILE A 139 35.70 14.49 -13.37
CA ILE A 139 34.86 13.35 -13.70
C ILE A 139 33.55 13.41 -12.89
N ASN A 140 33.62 13.88 -11.65
CA ASN A 140 32.52 13.95 -10.71
C ASN A 140 31.95 15.37 -10.51
N GLN A 141 32.16 16.29 -11.45
CA GLN A 141 31.74 17.69 -11.39
C GLN A 141 30.25 17.90 -11.07
N LYS A 142 29.38 16.93 -11.34
CA LYS A 142 27.96 17.00 -11.05
C LYS A 142 27.68 17.27 -9.57
N PHE A 143 28.47 16.69 -8.65
CA PHE A 143 28.33 16.93 -7.22
C PHE A 143 28.62 18.39 -6.85
N PHE A 144 29.66 18.99 -7.44
CA PHE A 144 30.02 20.37 -7.18
C PHE A 144 28.99 21.35 -7.75
N VAL A 145 28.54 21.14 -9.01
CA VAL A 145 27.54 21.99 -9.64
C VAL A 145 26.21 21.96 -8.88
N SER A 146 25.75 20.76 -8.48
CA SER A 146 24.52 20.60 -7.71
C SER A 146 24.68 21.15 -6.29
N GLY A 147 25.81 20.86 -5.63
CA GLY A 147 26.11 21.29 -4.28
C GLY A 147 26.18 22.80 -4.13
N PHE A 148 26.94 23.50 -4.99
CA PHE A 148 27.06 24.97 -4.97
C PHE A 148 25.73 25.66 -5.33
N LYS A 149 24.97 25.14 -6.30
CA LYS A 149 23.60 25.62 -6.55
C LYS A 149 22.70 25.50 -5.33
N GLY A 150 22.85 24.41 -4.55
CA GLY A 150 22.15 24.23 -3.28
C GLY A 150 22.49 25.30 -2.25
N ILE A 151 23.78 25.67 -2.10
CA ILE A 151 24.22 26.71 -1.18
C ILE A 151 23.67 28.08 -1.59
N ILE A 152 23.88 28.49 -2.86
CA ILE A 152 23.44 29.80 -3.38
C ILE A 152 21.94 29.99 -3.19
N ARG A 153 21.15 28.92 -3.31
CA ARG A 153 19.70 28.95 -3.16
C ARG A 153 19.21 28.71 -1.73
N LEU A 154 20.11 28.75 -0.74
CA LEU A 154 19.80 28.48 0.67
C LEU A 154 19.04 27.14 0.88
N ALA A 155 19.41 26.16 0.09
CA ALA A 155 18.83 24.82 0.14
C ALA A 155 19.90 23.75 0.00
N PRO A 156 20.80 23.64 0.98
CA PRO A 156 21.85 22.66 0.97
C PRO A 156 21.25 21.25 0.88
N ASN A 157 21.86 20.41 0.07
CA ASN A 157 21.46 19.05 -0.18
C ASN A 157 22.63 18.09 0.07
N MET A 158 22.44 16.79 -0.20
CA MET A 158 23.49 15.80 -0.07
C MET A 158 24.74 16.15 -0.89
N ASP A 159 24.56 16.62 -2.15
CA ASP A 159 25.67 16.98 -3.02
C ASP A 159 26.46 18.16 -2.44
N THR A 160 25.81 19.03 -1.64
CA THR A 160 26.45 20.12 -0.90
C THR A 160 27.47 19.59 0.12
N LEU A 161 27.10 18.56 0.91
CA LEU A 161 28.02 17.97 1.91
C LEU A 161 29.23 17.34 1.24
N VAL A 162 29.02 16.65 0.13
CA VAL A 162 30.08 16.03 -0.68
C VAL A 162 30.99 17.07 -1.28
N ALA A 163 30.40 18.12 -1.87
CA ALA A 163 31.17 19.21 -2.49
C ALA A 163 32.02 20.01 -1.45
N LEU A 164 31.44 20.29 -0.28
CA LEU A 164 32.17 20.92 0.82
C LEU A 164 33.27 20.00 1.35
N GLY A 165 33.02 18.75 1.65
CA GLY A 165 33.98 17.80 2.20
C GLY A 165 35.18 17.58 1.25
N SER A 166 34.87 17.18 -0.01
CA SER A 166 35.90 16.95 -1.02
C SER A 166 36.63 18.25 -1.46
N GLY A 167 35.85 19.32 -1.63
CA GLY A 167 36.43 20.65 -2.01
C GLY A 167 37.36 21.23 -0.94
N THR A 168 36.97 21.18 0.33
CA THR A 168 37.79 21.62 1.44
C THR A 168 39.11 20.82 1.53
N ALA A 169 39.00 19.48 1.39
CA ALA A 169 40.18 18.62 1.38
C ALA A 169 41.15 18.97 0.25
N PHE A 170 40.63 19.19 -0.95
CA PHE A 170 41.45 19.57 -2.11
C PHE A 170 42.08 20.94 -1.95
N VAL A 171 41.30 21.95 -1.56
CA VAL A 171 41.81 23.34 -1.39
C VAL A 171 42.86 23.39 -0.28
N TYR A 172 42.62 22.76 0.87
CA TYR A 172 43.59 22.72 1.96
C TYR A 172 44.90 22.05 1.54
N SER A 173 44.82 20.86 0.87
CA SER A 173 46.01 20.17 0.37
C SER A 173 46.79 21.01 -0.67
N THR A 174 46.07 21.80 -1.47
CA THR A 174 46.71 22.74 -2.40
C THR A 174 47.47 23.82 -1.64
N ILE A 175 46.88 24.41 -0.59
CA ILE A 175 47.55 25.40 0.25
C ILE A 175 48.77 24.76 0.94
N ALA A 176 48.64 23.57 1.50
CA ALA A 176 49.73 22.81 2.11
C ALA A 176 50.89 22.57 1.10
N LEU A 177 50.55 22.25 -0.17
CA LEU A 177 51.53 22.09 -1.24
C LEU A 177 52.29 23.41 -1.53
N PHE A 178 51.60 24.55 -1.57
CA PHE A 178 52.28 25.84 -1.72
C PHE A 178 53.19 26.15 -0.54
N MET A 179 52.73 25.90 0.70
CA MET A 179 53.59 26.07 1.89
C MET A 179 54.78 25.13 1.88
N MET A 180 54.60 23.90 1.38
CA MET A 180 55.71 22.95 1.21
C MET A 180 56.74 23.45 0.19
N THR A 181 56.34 24.11 -0.92
CA THR A 181 57.29 24.69 -1.86
C THR A 181 58.15 25.79 -1.22
N ASP A 182 57.56 26.64 -0.37
CA ASP A 182 58.29 27.69 0.37
C ASP A 182 59.25 27.08 1.40
N ALA A 183 58.83 26.03 2.13
CA ALA A 183 59.69 25.28 3.04
C ALA A 183 60.87 24.61 2.31
N GLN A 184 60.66 24.05 1.13
CA GLN A 184 61.70 23.44 0.29
C GLN A 184 62.75 24.49 -0.15
N VAL A 185 62.28 25.68 -0.57
CA VAL A 185 63.18 26.81 -0.96
C VAL A 185 64.02 27.27 0.21
N ARG A 186 63.46 27.25 1.40
CA ARG A 186 64.21 27.60 2.65
C ARG A 186 65.13 26.48 3.15
N GLY A 187 65.04 25.28 2.59
CA GLY A 187 65.83 24.13 3.00
C GLY A 187 65.34 23.48 4.30
N ASP A 188 64.14 23.77 4.75
CA ASP A 188 63.51 23.19 5.95
C ASP A 188 62.84 21.85 5.62
N LEU A 189 63.63 20.76 5.62
CA LEU A 189 63.16 19.42 5.34
C LEU A 189 62.15 18.91 6.37
N ALA A 190 62.23 19.36 7.62
CA ALA A 190 61.23 18.96 8.65
C ALA A 190 59.86 19.54 8.35
N ALA A 191 59.81 20.82 7.96
CA ALA A 191 58.55 21.43 7.52
C ALA A 191 57.99 20.79 6.23
N VAL A 192 58.85 20.44 5.26
CA VAL A 192 58.45 19.73 4.03
C VAL A 192 57.79 18.43 4.37
N MET A 193 58.35 17.62 5.23
CA MET A 193 57.77 16.32 5.65
C MET A 193 56.46 16.53 6.41
N SER A 194 56.39 17.55 7.27
CA SER A 194 55.14 17.88 8.00
C SER A 194 54.02 18.22 7.03
N TYR A 195 54.22 19.09 6.06
CA TYR A 195 53.21 19.44 5.05
C TYR A 195 52.85 18.28 4.17
N MET A 196 53.77 17.36 3.84
CA MET A 196 53.49 16.17 3.08
C MET A 196 52.49 15.24 3.80
N HIS A 197 52.59 15.13 5.11
CA HIS A 197 51.62 14.33 5.93
C HIS A 197 50.28 15.02 6.09
N GLU A 198 50.16 16.30 5.76
CA GLU A 198 48.87 17.04 5.79
C GLU A 198 48.12 17.04 4.46
N PHE A 199 48.54 16.24 3.46
CA PHE A 199 47.81 16.11 2.22
C PHE A 199 46.58 15.23 2.38
N TYR A 200 45.43 15.73 1.89
CA TYR A 200 44.13 15.04 1.82
C TYR A 200 43.65 14.92 0.37
N PHE A 201 44.54 14.96 -0.66
CA PHE A 201 44.18 14.77 -2.07
C PHE A 201 43.54 13.44 -2.34
N GLU A 202 44.07 12.38 -1.74
CA GLU A 202 43.48 11.03 -1.81
C GLU A 202 42.10 10.94 -1.15
N SER A 203 41.93 11.64 0.00
CA SER A 203 40.62 11.70 0.68
C SER A 203 39.60 12.43 -0.17
N ALA A 204 39.97 13.53 -0.83
CA ALA A 204 39.10 14.25 -1.75
C ALA A 204 38.58 13.37 -2.91
N ALA A 205 39.49 12.60 -3.53
CA ALA A 205 39.17 11.70 -4.63
C ALA A 205 38.39 10.45 -4.15
N MET A 206 38.80 9.87 -3.02
CA MET A 206 38.15 8.68 -2.45
C MET A 206 36.71 8.94 -2.03
N ILE A 207 36.43 10.08 -1.39
CA ILE A 207 35.08 10.51 -1.04
C ILE A 207 34.16 10.48 -2.28
N LEU A 208 34.60 11.09 -3.39
CA LEU A 208 33.84 11.13 -4.65
C LEU A 208 33.63 9.74 -5.26
N ALA A 209 34.67 8.90 -5.25
CA ALA A 209 34.59 7.53 -5.77
C ALA A 209 33.62 6.66 -4.95
N LEU A 210 33.75 6.65 -3.62
CA LEU A 210 32.90 5.86 -2.73
C LEU A 210 31.45 6.31 -2.78
N ILE A 211 31.18 7.62 -2.84
CA ILE A 211 29.81 8.13 -3.01
C ILE A 211 29.24 7.73 -4.37
N THR A 212 30.09 7.71 -5.41
CA THR A 212 29.65 7.23 -6.73
C THR A 212 29.34 5.73 -6.71
N VAL A 213 30.06 4.90 -5.91
CA VAL A 213 29.67 3.49 -5.65
C VAL A 213 28.29 3.43 -5.01
N GLY A 214 28.05 4.22 -3.94
CA GLY A 214 26.74 4.28 -3.28
C GLY A 214 25.61 4.64 -4.28
N LYS A 215 25.84 5.65 -5.12
CA LYS A 215 24.90 6.08 -6.18
C LYS A 215 24.69 5.00 -7.25
N MET A 216 25.71 4.24 -7.61
CA MET A 216 25.56 3.12 -8.55
C MET A 216 24.70 2.00 -7.95
N LEU A 217 24.94 1.62 -6.68
CA LEU A 217 24.13 0.64 -5.98
C LEU A 217 22.68 1.11 -5.83
N GLU A 218 22.45 2.39 -5.53
CA GLU A 218 21.14 3.02 -5.51
C GLU A 218 20.43 2.90 -6.86
N ALA A 219 21.07 3.28 -7.96
CA ALA A 219 20.49 3.24 -9.30
C ALA A 219 20.18 1.79 -9.73
N HIS A 220 21.11 0.85 -9.49
CA HIS A 220 20.89 -0.56 -9.80
C HIS A 220 19.70 -1.16 -9.01
N SER A 221 19.56 -0.78 -7.76
CA SER A 221 18.49 -1.24 -6.90
C SER A 221 17.13 -0.68 -7.30
N LYS A 222 17.09 0.60 -7.70
CA LYS A 222 15.89 1.21 -8.30
C LYS A 222 15.48 0.45 -9.57
N GLY A 223 16.42 0.04 -10.41
CA GLY A 223 16.15 -0.78 -11.58
C GLY A 223 15.50 -2.12 -11.23
N LYS A 224 16.02 -2.83 -10.21
CA LYS A 224 15.45 -4.11 -9.75
C LYS A 224 14.06 -4.00 -9.12
N THR A 225 13.76 -2.91 -8.45
CA THR A 225 12.42 -2.69 -7.85
C THR A 225 11.34 -2.44 -8.91
N THR A 226 11.69 -1.97 -10.10
CA THR A 226 10.77 -1.84 -11.24
C THR A 226 10.59 -3.13 -12.05
N ASP A 227 11.36 -4.19 -11.76
CA ASP A 227 11.31 -5.44 -12.53
C ASP A 227 9.95 -6.17 -12.40
N ALA A 228 9.25 -6.04 -11.26
CA ALA A 228 7.91 -6.60 -11.10
C ALA A 228 6.92 -5.94 -12.07
N LEU A 229 6.96 -4.61 -12.20
CA LEU A 229 6.13 -3.85 -13.14
C LEU A 229 6.49 -4.20 -14.60
N LYS A 230 7.80 -4.27 -14.91
CA LYS A 230 8.26 -4.73 -16.23
C LYS A 230 7.84 -6.16 -16.55
N GLY A 231 7.79 -7.02 -15.52
CA GLY A 231 7.30 -8.39 -15.65
C GLY A 231 5.85 -8.42 -16.11
N LEU A 232 4.97 -7.64 -15.48
CA LEU A 232 3.57 -7.52 -15.86
C LEU A 232 3.41 -6.96 -17.28
N MET A 233 4.16 -5.91 -17.61
CA MET A 233 4.12 -5.32 -18.96
C MET A 233 4.56 -6.28 -20.07
N LYS A 234 5.50 -7.18 -19.79
CA LYS A 234 5.96 -8.18 -20.76
C LYS A 234 4.94 -9.28 -21.06
N LEU A 235 3.91 -9.42 -20.20
CA LEU A 235 2.83 -10.39 -20.41
C LEU A 235 1.84 -9.92 -21.49
N ALA A 236 1.78 -8.59 -21.76
CA ALA A 236 0.88 -8.04 -22.76
C ALA A 236 1.25 -8.55 -24.17
N PRO A 237 0.34 -9.22 -24.88
CA PRO A 237 0.57 -9.62 -26.27
C PRO A 237 0.74 -8.39 -27.16
N LYS A 238 1.53 -8.54 -28.21
CA LYS A 238 1.76 -7.46 -29.18
C LYS A 238 0.84 -7.53 -30.41
N THR A 239 0.25 -8.69 -30.63
CA THR A 239 -0.65 -8.97 -31.76
C THR A 239 -1.87 -9.72 -31.30
N ALA A 240 -2.96 -9.60 -32.07
CA ALA A 240 -4.19 -10.34 -31.91
C ALA A 240 -4.61 -10.98 -33.24
N THR A 241 -5.21 -12.15 -33.22
CA THR A 241 -5.81 -12.77 -34.40
C THR A 241 -7.31 -12.47 -34.41
N ILE A 242 -7.74 -11.51 -35.22
CA ILE A 242 -9.15 -11.13 -35.36
C ILE A 242 -9.80 -11.92 -36.50
N VAL A 243 -11.11 -12.14 -36.36
CA VAL A 243 -11.94 -12.82 -37.39
C VAL A 243 -12.77 -11.75 -38.12
N VAL A 244 -12.47 -11.52 -39.38
CA VAL A 244 -13.17 -10.57 -40.22
C VAL A 244 -13.73 -11.33 -41.45
N ASP A 245 -15.05 -11.25 -41.66
CA ASP A 245 -15.75 -11.93 -42.74
C ASP A 245 -15.47 -13.46 -42.79
N GLY A 246 -15.31 -14.08 -41.61
CA GLY A 246 -15.00 -15.51 -41.45
C GLY A 246 -13.54 -15.90 -41.71
N ALA A 247 -12.66 -14.96 -42.04
CA ALA A 247 -11.23 -15.18 -42.21
C ALA A 247 -10.42 -14.64 -41.04
N GLU A 248 -9.43 -15.41 -40.57
CA GLU A 248 -8.53 -14.99 -39.50
C GLU A 248 -7.43 -14.07 -40.05
N LYS A 249 -7.22 -12.95 -39.35
CA LYS A 249 -6.18 -11.97 -39.70
C LYS A 249 -5.42 -11.55 -38.47
N THR A 250 -4.10 -11.71 -38.46
CA THR A 250 -3.26 -11.21 -37.38
C THR A 250 -3.00 -9.72 -37.57
N VAL A 251 -3.32 -8.94 -36.53
CA VAL A 251 -3.16 -7.48 -36.48
C VAL A 251 -2.38 -7.05 -35.23
N PRO A 252 -1.70 -5.89 -35.22
CA PRO A 252 -1.22 -5.28 -33.99
C PRO A 252 -2.35 -5.04 -33.01
N ILE A 253 -2.08 -5.18 -31.70
CA ILE A 253 -3.10 -5.10 -30.65
C ILE A 253 -3.81 -3.74 -30.62
N GLU A 254 -3.13 -2.67 -31.03
CA GLU A 254 -3.66 -1.31 -31.10
C GLU A 254 -4.76 -1.14 -32.15
N GLN A 255 -4.89 -2.10 -33.08
CA GLN A 255 -5.90 -2.08 -34.14
C GLN A 255 -7.20 -2.83 -33.76
N VAL A 256 -7.18 -3.57 -32.64
CA VAL A 256 -8.38 -4.27 -32.14
C VAL A 256 -9.36 -3.25 -31.60
N LYS A 257 -10.65 -3.41 -31.94
CA LYS A 257 -11.75 -2.55 -31.49
C LYS A 257 -12.70 -3.33 -30.59
N LYS A 258 -13.41 -2.61 -29.74
CA LYS A 258 -14.48 -3.19 -28.93
C LYS A 258 -15.56 -3.78 -29.85
N GLY A 259 -15.96 -5.05 -29.59
CA GLY A 259 -16.89 -5.80 -30.41
C GLY A 259 -16.23 -6.64 -31.51
N ASP A 260 -14.90 -6.51 -31.74
CA ASP A 260 -14.19 -7.39 -32.68
C ASP A 260 -14.17 -8.82 -32.11
N ILE A 261 -14.34 -9.80 -33.01
CA ILE A 261 -14.19 -11.21 -32.65
C ILE A 261 -12.72 -11.59 -32.83
N PHE A 262 -12.11 -12.13 -31.80
CA PHE A 262 -10.76 -12.66 -31.86
C PHE A 262 -10.70 -14.16 -31.53
N ALA A 263 -9.77 -14.85 -32.13
CA ALA A 263 -9.53 -16.27 -31.98
C ALA A 263 -8.27 -16.51 -31.14
N VAL A 264 -8.31 -17.51 -30.25
CA VAL A 264 -7.17 -17.89 -29.42
C VAL A 264 -6.99 -19.40 -29.48
N ARG A 265 -5.82 -19.84 -29.93
CA ARG A 265 -5.44 -21.25 -30.01
C ARG A 265 -4.80 -21.74 -28.71
N PRO A 266 -4.75 -23.08 -28.49
CA PRO A 266 -3.98 -23.63 -27.39
C PRO A 266 -2.53 -23.13 -27.37
N GLY A 267 -2.05 -22.69 -26.21
CA GLY A 267 -0.73 -22.12 -26.01
C GLY A 267 -0.62 -20.63 -26.31
N GLU A 268 -1.62 -20.00 -26.91
CA GLU A 268 -1.61 -18.56 -27.18
C GLU A 268 -2.08 -17.74 -25.97
N SER A 269 -1.56 -16.54 -25.86
CA SER A 269 -2.00 -15.56 -24.86
C SER A 269 -3.22 -14.80 -25.36
N ILE A 270 -4.20 -14.58 -24.51
CA ILE A 270 -5.42 -13.82 -24.79
C ILE A 270 -5.04 -12.36 -24.99
N PRO A 271 -5.39 -11.74 -26.15
CA PRO A 271 -4.88 -10.43 -26.52
C PRO A 271 -5.55 -9.27 -25.78
N VAL A 272 -6.86 -9.32 -25.58
CA VAL A 272 -7.69 -8.29 -24.94
C VAL A 272 -8.73 -8.95 -24.05
N ASP A 273 -9.38 -8.20 -23.16
CA ASP A 273 -10.49 -8.75 -22.39
C ASP A 273 -11.70 -9.01 -23.27
N GLY A 274 -12.39 -10.12 -23.07
CA GLY A 274 -13.51 -10.53 -23.90
C GLY A 274 -14.45 -11.50 -23.19
N VAL A 275 -15.47 -11.92 -23.94
CA VAL A 275 -16.43 -12.95 -23.57
C VAL A 275 -16.36 -14.07 -24.58
N VAL A 276 -16.32 -15.32 -24.14
CA VAL A 276 -16.32 -16.50 -25.02
C VAL A 276 -17.66 -16.60 -25.74
N ILE A 277 -17.65 -16.61 -27.06
CA ILE A 277 -18.83 -16.73 -27.91
C ILE A 277 -18.92 -18.09 -28.61
N ASP A 278 -17.77 -18.79 -28.73
CA ASP A 278 -17.70 -20.11 -29.37
C ASP A 278 -16.51 -20.90 -28.81
N GLY A 279 -16.68 -22.20 -28.63
CA GLY A 279 -15.69 -23.10 -28.06
C GLY A 279 -15.68 -23.16 -26.54
N GLU A 280 -14.83 -24.04 -26.01
CA GLU A 280 -14.57 -24.21 -24.58
C GLU A 280 -13.10 -24.48 -24.36
N SER A 281 -12.53 -24.03 -23.26
CA SER A 281 -11.11 -24.22 -22.93
C SER A 281 -10.81 -24.04 -21.46
N ALA A 282 -9.70 -24.66 -21.00
CA ALA A 282 -9.05 -24.32 -19.76
C ALA A 282 -8.05 -23.16 -19.95
N VAL A 283 -8.22 -22.07 -19.24
CA VAL A 283 -7.39 -20.87 -19.31
C VAL A 283 -6.53 -20.75 -18.05
N ASN A 284 -5.22 -20.59 -18.25
CA ASN A 284 -4.30 -20.32 -17.15
C ASN A 284 -4.25 -18.81 -16.87
N GLU A 285 -4.83 -18.44 -15.73
CA GLU A 285 -4.91 -17.05 -15.26
C GLU A 285 -3.79 -16.69 -14.27
N SER A 286 -2.79 -17.57 -14.07
CA SER A 286 -1.73 -17.39 -13.07
C SER A 286 -0.93 -16.08 -13.20
N ALA A 287 -0.87 -15.52 -14.39
CA ALA A 287 -0.22 -14.24 -14.66
C ALA A 287 -0.90 -13.05 -13.95
N LEU A 288 -2.22 -13.11 -13.78
CA LEU A 288 -3.03 -12.07 -13.12
C LEU A 288 -3.41 -12.46 -11.69
N THR A 289 -3.81 -13.72 -11.50
CA THR A 289 -4.33 -14.21 -10.23
C THR A 289 -3.25 -14.83 -9.33
N GLY A 290 -2.15 -15.32 -9.91
CA GLY A 290 -1.11 -16.09 -9.22
C GLY A 290 -1.52 -17.54 -8.92
N GLU A 291 -2.65 -18.05 -9.45
CA GLU A 291 -3.08 -19.45 -9.30
C GLU A 291 -2.60 -20.28 -10.47
N SER A 292 -2.01 -21.43 -10.17
CA SER A 292 -1.44 -22.32 -11.18
C SER A 292 -2.48 -23.27 -11.77
N VAL A 293 -3.68 -23.39 -11.15
CA VAL A 293 -4.74 -24.26 -11.65
C VAL A 293 -5.51 -23.53 -12.74
N PRO A 294 -5.60 -24.10 -13.95
CA PRO A 294 -6.37 -23.50 -15.03
C PRO A 294 -7.87 -23.47 -14.68
N VAL A 295 -8.55 -22.46 -15.18
CA VAL A 295 -10.00 -22.26 -15.02
C VAL A 295 -10.71 -22.61 -16.30
N ASP A 296 -11.71 -23.49 -16.23
CA ASP A 296 -12.53 -23.84 -17.38
C ASP A 296 -13.39 -22.64 -17.77
N LYS A 297 -13.40 -22.32 -19.08
CA LYS A 297 -14.17 -21.24 -19.68
C LYS A 297 -15.13 -21.83 -20.71
N LEU A 298 -16.41 -21.55 -20.50
CA LEU A 298 -17.53 -21.93 -21.36
C LEU A 298 -18.05 -20.70 -22.12
N ILE A 299 -18.96 -20.93 -23.05
CA ILE A 299 -19.67 -19.87 -23.77
C ILE A 299 -20.40 -18.97 -22.77
N GLY A 300 -20.14 -17.66 -22.86
CA GLY A 300 -20.65 -16.63 -21.95
C GLY A 300 -19.67 -16.23 -20.84
N ASP A 301 -18.60 -16.99 -20.61
CA ASP A 301 -17.61 -16.65 -19.60
C ASP A 301 -16.65 -15.56 -20.05
N THR A 302 -16.19 -14.75 -19.09
CA THR A 302 -15.21 -13.70 -19.35
C THR A 302 -13.79 -14.24 -19.38
N VAL A 303 -12.96 -13.67 -20.26
CA VAL A 303 -11.52 -13.93 -20.38
C VAL A 303 -10.75 -12.62 -20.28
N SER A 304 -9.56 -12.67 -19.68
CA SER A 304 -8.74 -11.49 -19.44
C SER A 304 -7.47 -11.49 -20.28
N ALA A 305 -7.06 -10.31 -20.71
CA ALA A 305 -5.80 -10.10 -21.44
C ALA A 305 -4.59 -10.67 -20.69
N ALA A 306 -3.62 -11.22 -21.43
CA ALA A 306 -2.38 -11.81 -20.96
C ALA A 306 -2.53 -13.16 -20.21
N THR A 307 -3.71 -13.73 -20.09
CA THR A 307 -3.92 -15.10 -19.65
C THR A 307 -3.64 -16.07 -20.82
N ILE A 308 -3.33 -17.34 -20.52
CA ILE A 308 -2.88 -18.30 -21.54
C ILE A 308 -3.94 -19.38 -21.75
N ASN A 309 -4.41 -19.48 -22.99
CA ASN A 309 -5.30 -20.57 -23.40
C ASN A 309 -4.54 -21.90 -23.41
N GLN A 310 -5.02 -22.95 -22.71
CA GLN A 310 -4.27 -24.21 -22.57
C GLN A 310 -4.76 -25.34 -23.48
N SER A 311 -6.04 -25.48 -23.67
CA SER A 311 -6.59 -26.72 -24.27
C SER A 311 -7.40 -26.52 -25.55
N GLY A 312 -8.51 -25.82 -25.51
CA GLY A 312 -9.44 -25.68 -26.62
C GLY A 312 -9.14 -24.50 -27.55
N TYR A 313 -9.78 -24.49 -28.70
CA TYR A 313 -9.84 -23.31 -29.56
C TYR A 313 -11.08 -22.50 -29.16
N ILE A 314 -10.90 -21.24 -28.82
CA ILE A 314 -12.00 -20.36 -28.43
C ILE A 314 -12.06 -19.12 -29.31
N ARG A 315 -13.27 -18.64 -29.54
CA ARG A 315 -13.56 -17.34 -30.13
C ARG A 315 -14.20 -16.46 -29.09
N CYS A 316 -13.69 -15.25 -28.94
CA CYS A 316 -14.16 -14.31 -27.97
C CYS A 316 -14.51 -12.97 -28.64
N GLU A 317 -15.51 -12.28 -28.10
CA GLU A 317 -15.84 -10.91 -28.46
C GLU A 317 -15.10 -9.95 -27.52
N ALA A 318 -14.38 -8.97 -28.07
CA ALA A 318 -13.61 -7.99 -27.31
C ALA A 318 -14.53 -7.02 -26.54
N THR A 319 -14.42 -7.02 -25.21
CA THR A 319 -15.22 -6.16 -24.32
C THR A 319 -14.46 -4.95 -23.85
N ARG A 320 -13.15 -5.10 -23.53
CA ARG A 320 -12.25 -4.02 -23.10
C ARG A 320 -10.95 -4.09 -23.91
N ILE A 321 -10.45 -2.93 -24.35
CA ILE A 321 -9.28 -2.82 -25.19
C ILE A 321 -8.31 -1.75 -24.68
N GLY A 322 -7.06 -1.84 -25.08
CA GLY A 322 -6.04 -0.81 -24.81
C GLY A 322 -5.82 -0.55 -23.32
N GLU A 323 -6.03 0.70 -22.90
CA GLU A 323 -5.85 1.12 -21.51
C GLU A 323 -6.93 0.60 -20.55
N ASP A 324 -8.09 0.19 -21.08
CA ASP A 324 -9.22 -0.29 -20.30
C ASP A 324 -9.14 -1.80 -20.01
N THR A 325 -8.18 -2.53 -20.56
CA THR A 325 -7.98 -3.96 -20.25
C THR A 325 -7.61 -4.14 -18.78
N THR A 326 -8.05 -5.26 -18.20
CA THR A 326 -7.74 -5.63 -16.80
C THR A 326 -6.24 -5.55 -16.51
N LEU A 327 -5.40 -6.08 -17.41
CA LEU A 327 -3.94 -5.98 -17.26
C LEU A 327 -3.44 -4.52 -17.25
N SER A 328 -3.94 -3.67 -18.16
CA SER A 328 -3.56 -2.26 -18.21
C SER A 328 -3.95 -1.51 -16.94
N GLN A 329 -5.13 -1.77 -16.40
CA GLN A 329 -5.59 -1.20 -15.12
C GLN A 329 -4.72 -1.67 -13.94
N ILE A 330 -4.34 -2.94 -13.88
CA ILE A 330 -3.41 -3.48 -12.88
C ILE A 330 -2.06 -2.75 -12.97
N ILE A 331 -1.48 -2.63 -14.17
CA ILE A 331 -0.21 -1.93 -14.40
C ILE A 331 -0.31 -0.47 -13.94
N LYS A 332 -1.41 0.21 -14.28
CA LYS A 332 -1.67 1.60 -13.87
C LYS A 332 -1.75 1.72 -12.35
N MET A 333 -2.54 0.88 -11.67
CA MET A 333 -2.64 0.90 -10.21
C MET A 333 -1.28 0.69 -9.52
N VAL A 334 -0.49 -0.28 -9.96
CA VAL A 334 0.85 -0.52 -9.39
C VAL A 334 1.81 0.65 -9.65
N SER A 335 1.72 1.27 -10.82
CA SER A 335 2.49 2.47 -11.18
C SER A 335 2.11 3.67 -10.31
N ASP A 336 0.81 3.94 -10.16
CA ASP A 336 0.28 5.05 -9.38
C ASP A 336 0.57 4.88 -7.89
N ALA A 337 0.43 3.67 -7.37
CA ALA A 337 0.83 3.34 -6.00
C ALA A 337 2.32 3.62 -5.73
N SER A 338 3.16 3.36 -6.72
CA SER A 338 4.61 3.63 -6.62
C SER A 338 4.96 5.12 -6.72
N ALA A 339 4.08 5.93 -7.31
CA ALA A 339 4.26 7.37 -7.47
C ALA A 339 3.74 8.19 -6.28
N THR A 340 2.92 7.59 -5.42
CA THR A 340 2.38 8.24 -4.21
C THR A 340 3.33 8.09 -3.01
N LYS A 341 3.17 8.96 -2.01
CA LYS A 341 3.97 8.91 -0.79
C LYS A 341 3.15 8.53 0.42
N ALA A 342 3.63 7.54 1.13
CA ALA A 342 3.13 7.19 2.46
C ALA A 342 3.40 8.28 3.50
N PRO A 343 2.57 8.46 4.53
CA PRO A 343 2.78 9.42 5.61
C PRO A 343 4.14 9.30 6.28
N ILE A 344 4.65 8.09 6.50
CA ILE A 344 5.96 7.83 7.10
C ILE A 344 7.11 8.38 6.23
N ALA A 345 6.96 8.37 4.90
CA ALA A 345 7.94 8.94 3.97
C ALA A 345 7.99 10.48 4.09
N LYS A 346 6.84 11.14 4.26
CA LYS A 346 6.77 12.60 4.46
C LYS A 346 7.49 13.04 5.74
N ILE A 347 7.44 12.22 6.80
CA ILE A 347 8.17 12.48 8.05
C ILE A 347 9.67 12.36 7.81
N ALA A 348 10.12 11.30 7.14
CA ALA A 348 11.53 11.10 6.80
C ALA A 348 12.10 12.24 5.94
N ASP A 349 11.34 12.72 4.95
CA ASP A 349 11.73 13.87 4.11
C ASP A 349 11.87 15.16 4.92
N ARG A 350 10.96 15.43 5.86
CA ARG A 350 11.03 16.60 6.76
C ARG A 350 12.28 16.56 7.63
N VAL A 351 12.58 15.40 8.21
CA VAL A 351 13.80 15.19 9.00
C VAL A 351 15.04 15.44 8.14
N SER A 352 15.10 14.92 6.91
CA SER A 352 16.21 15.16 5.98
C SER A 352 16.42 16.64 5.68
N GLY A 353 15.37 17.44 5.57
CA GLY A 353 15.44 18.87 5.29
C GLY A 353 16.12 19.70 6.41
N VAL A 354 15.99 19.26 7.66
CA VAL A 354 16.62 19.89 8.82
C VAL A 354 18.02 19.32 9.07
N PHE A 355 18.23 18.07 8.73
CA PHE A 355 19.45 17.33 9.03
C PHE A 355 20.69 17.92 8.35
N VAL A 356 20.62 18.28 7.06
CA VAL A 356 21.78 18.80 6.31
C VAL A 356 22.29 20.13 6.88
N PRO A 357 21.46 21.16 7.13
CA PRO A 357 21.91 22.37 7.83
C PRO A 357 22.51 22.08 9.21
N ALA A 358 21.90 21.22 9.99
CA ALA A 358 22.41 20.85 11.32
C ALA A 358 23.81 20.23 11.25
N VAL A 359 24.05 19.34 10.31
CA VAL A 359 25.35 18.71 10.08
C VAL A 359 26.43 19.73 9.68
N ILE A 360 26.09 20.66 8.79
CA ILE A 360 27.04 21.73 8.42
C ILE A 360 27.43 22.55 9.67
N THR A 361 26.43 22.89 10.51
CA THR A 361 26.69 23.62 11.76
C THR A 361 27.60 22.81 12.71
N ILE A 362 27.32 21.51 12.88
CA ILE A 362 28.15 20.61 13.70
C ILE A 362 29.58 20.55 13.16
N ALA A 363 29.77 20.44 11.85
CA ALA A 363 31.09 20.40 11.25
C ALA A 363 31.89 21.69 11.50
N VAL A 364 31.23 22.83 11.36
CA VAL A 364 31.88 24.16 11.66
C VAL A 364 32.25 24.26 13.15
N ILE A 365 31.31 23.89 14.05
CA ILE A 365 31.58 23.88 15.49
C ILE A 365 32.75 22.93 15.80
N THR A 366 32.79 21.74 15.19
CA THR A 366 33.89 20.77 15.37
C THR A 366 35.25 21.40 14.99
N ALA A 367 35.34 22.06 13.84
CA ALA A 367 36.56 22.71 13.42
C ALA A 367 37.01 23.79 14.43
N ILE A 368 36.07 24.65 14.84
CA ILE A 368 36.35 25.74 15.80
C ILE A 368 36.82 25.16 17.15
N VAL A 369 36.14 24.15 17.67
CA VAL A 369 36.50 23.53 18.96
C VAL A 369 37.93 22.97 18.93
N TRP A 370 38.29 22.20 17.88
CA TRP A 370 39.65 21.66 17.78
C TRP A 370 40.72 22.72 17.58
N LEU A 371 40.44 23.80 16.85
CA LEU A 371 41.36 24.97 16.76
C LEU A 371 41.56 25.65 18.12
N LEU A 372 40.49 25.84 18.90
CA LEU A 372 40.54 26.40 20.25
C LEU A 372 41.31 25.50 21.23
N LEU A 373 41.29 24.20 21.01
CA LEU A 373 42.06 23.21 21.76
C LEU A 373 43.55 23.15 21.32
N GLY A 374 43.99 24.02 20.42
CA GLY A 374 45.40 24.16 19.99
C GLY A 374 45.82 23.12 18.96
N GLN A 375 44.93 22.42 18.31
CA GLN A 375 45.27 21.49 17.25
C GLN A 375 45.56 22.20 15.92
N SER A 376 46.29 21.53 15.02
CA SER A 376 46.60 22.10 13.70
C SER A 376 45.33 22.33 12.87
N VAL A 377 45.40 23.27 11.93
CA VAL A 377 44.31 23.56 10.99
C VAL A 377 43.95 22.30 10.18
N GLY A 378 44.95 21.53 9.76
CA GLY A 378 44.77 20.28 9.03
C GLY A 378 43.98 19.24 9.82
N PHE A 379 44.33 19.05 11.09
CA PHE A 379 43.61 18.13 11.99
C PHE A 379 42.16 18.57 12.20
N SER A 380 41.95 19.86 12.47
CA SER A 380 40.61 20.42 12.72
C SER A 380 39.71 20.30 11.50
N LEU A 381 40.22 20.58 10.30
CA LEU A 381 39.50 20.41 9.04
C LEU A 381 39.22 18.93 8.73
N ALA A 382 40.15 18.00 9.00
CA ALA A 382 39.92 16.58 8.80
C ALA A 382 38.75 16.06 9.65
N ARG A 383 38.57 16.53 10.88
CA ARG A 383 37.41 16.21 11.73
C ARG A 383 36.13 16.79 11.15
N ALA A 384 36.13 18.05 10.75
CA ALA A 384 34.98 18.68 10.12
C ALA A 384 34.58 17.98 8.81
N ILE A 385 35.55 17.63 7.96
CA ILE A 385 35.32 16.86 6.72
C ILE A 385 34.74 15.50 7.05
N SER A 386 35.26 14.79 8.07
CA SER A 386 34.73 13.49 8.50
C SER A 386 33.26 13.58 8.91
N VAL A 387 32.89 14.66 9.66
CA VAL A 387 31.49 14.92 10.03
C VAL A 387 30.59 15.13 8.79
N LEU A 388 31.05 15.99 7.85
CA LEU A 388 30.30 16.27 6.62
C LEU A 388 30.04 14.99 5.80
N VAL A 389 31.04 14.13 5.68
CA VAL A 389 31.01 12.94 4.83
C VAL A 389 30.15 11.84 5.44
N ILE A 390 30.37 11.51 6.73
CA ILE A 390 29.63 10.43 7.38
C ILE A 390 28.15 10.74 7.52
N SER A 391 27.79 12.00 7.61
CA SER A 391 26.44 12.45 7.88
C SER A 391 25.54 12.52 6.64
N CYS A 392 25.91 11.92 5.52
CA CYS A 392 25.04 11.92 4.34
C CYS A 392 23.78 11.09 4.57
N PRO A 393 22.55 11.65 4.48
CA PRO A 393 21.31 10.91 4.69
C PRO A 393 20.87 10.15 3.42
N CYS A 394 21.80 9.54 2.69
CA CYS A 394 21.53 8.88 1.41
C CYS A 394 20.53 7.73 1.55
N ALA A 395 20.71 6.88 2.56
CA ALA A 395 19.86 5.73 2.83
C ALA A 395 18.45 6.13 3.28
N LEU A 396 18.31 7.27 3.97
CA LEU A 396 17.01 7.73 4.50
C LEU A 396 16.00 8.01 3.39
N GLY A 397 16.44 8.62 2.29
CA GLY A 397 15.60 8.93 1.13
C GLY A 397 15.08 7.70 0.39
N LEU A 398 15.73 6.53 0.57
CA LEU A 398 15.37 5.26 -0.07
C LEU A 398 14.61 4.30 0.86
N ALA A 399 14.74 4.48 2.18
CA ALA A 399 14.26 3.55 3.19
C ALA A 399 12.78 3.19 3.03
N THR A 400 11.93 4.17 2.77
CA THR A 400 10.49 3.99 2.60
C THR A 400 10.08 3.67 1.16
N PRO A 401 10.51 4.43 0.12
CA PRO A 401 10.03 4.20 -1.24
C PRO A 401 10.37 2.82 -1.80
N VAL A 402 11.56 2.30 -1.51
CA VAL A 402 11.98 0.97 -2.00
C VAL A 402 11.15 -0.13 -1.35
N ALA A 403 10.90 -0.06 -0.03
CA ALA A 403 10.08 -1.04 0.67
C ALA A 403 8.63 -1.05 0.16
N ILE A 404 8.05 0.13 -0.08
CA ILE A 404 6.68 0.27 -0.63
C ILE A 404 6.61 -0.32 -2.04
N MET A 405 7.59 -0.02 -2.90
CA MET A 405 7.59 -0.52 -4.27
C MET A 405 7.73 -2.04 -4.32
N VAL A 406 8.61 -2.61 -3.49
CA VAL A 406 8.74 -4.08 -3.39
C VAL A 406 7.46 -4.68 -2.81
N GLY A 407 6.87 -4.07 -1.75
CA GLY A 407 5.62 -4.49 -1.15
C GLY A 407 4.46 -4.50 -2.16
N ASN A 408 4.29 -3.42 -2.92
CA ASN A 408 3.28 -3.35 -3.99
C ASN A 408 3.53 -4.42 -5.07
N GLY A 409 4.78 -4.64 -5.46
CA GLY A 409 5.14 -5.67 -6.41
C GLY A 409 4.83 -7.09 -5.92
N VAL A 410 5.04 -7.36 -4.63
CA VAL A 410 4.64 -8.64 -4.00
C VAL A 410 3.11 -8.74 -3.93
N GLY A 411 2.41 -7.66 -3.59
CA GLY A 411 0.95 -7.60 -3.60
C GLY A 411 0.39 -7.95 -4.96
N ALA A 412 0.83 -7.25 -6.01
CA ALA A 412 0.37 -7.45 -7.38
C ALA A 412 0.57 -8.90 -7.87
N LYS A 413 1.70 -9.52 -7.56
CA LYS A 413 1.97 -10.93 -7.89
C LYS A 413 1.02 -11.91 -7.19
N ASN A 414 0.39 -11.51 -6.09
CA ASN A 414 -0.57 -12.32 -5.32
C ASN A 414 -2.02 -11.88 -5.54
N GLY A 415 -2.29 -11.00 -6.52
CA GLY A 415 -3.62 -10.49 -6.81
C GLY A 415 -4.14 -9.46 -5.80
N ILE A 416 -3.24 -8.83 -5.01
CA ILE A 416 -3.55 -7.78 -4.04
C ILE A 416 -3.04 -6.46 -4.61
N LEU A 417 -3.94 -5.58 -5.04
CA LEU A 417 -3.61 -4.33 -5.72
C LEU A 417 -3.88 -3.15 -4.79
N PHE A 418 -2.85 -2.42 -4.42
CA PHE A 418 -2.96 -1.19 -3.64
C PHE A 418 -3.05 0.03 -4.56
N LYS A 419 -4.02 0.88 -4.37
CA LYS A 419 -4.24 2.10 -5.16
C LYS A 419 -3.15 3.15 -4.92
N ASN A 420 -2.60 3.19 -3.73
CA ASN A 420 -1.55 4.14 -3.34
C ASN A 420 -0.69 3.63 -2.18
N ALA A 421 0.42 4.32 -1.91
CA ALA A 421 1.33 3.98 -0.83
C ALA A 421 0.72 4.14 0.57
N VAL A 422 -0.29 5.01 0.71
CA VAL A 422 -1.00 5.22 1.99
C VAL A 422 -1.81 3.99 2.33
N SER A 423 -2.48 3.38 1.34
CA SER A 423 -3.29 2.17 1.49
C SER A 423 -2.44 0.99 1.99
N LEU A 424 -1.22 0.79 1.43
CA LEU A 424 -0.29 -0.24 1.89
C LEU A 424 0.19 0.01 3.34
N GLU A 425 0.51 1.28 3.68
CA GLU A 425 0.87 1.65 5.05
C GLU A 425 -0.29 1.43 6.03
N THR A 426 -1.51 1.83 5.63
CA THR A 426 -2.72 1.69 6.45
C THR A 426 -3.08 0.24 6.67
N ALA A 427 -2.96 -0.62 5.65
CA ALA A 427 -3.20 -2.07 5.77
C ALA A 427 -2.37 -2.71 6.90
N GLY A 428 -1.14 -2.23 7.12
CA GLY A 428 -0.29 -2.71 8.21
C GLY A 428 -0.71 -2.24 9.61
N ARG A 429 -1.65 -1.29 9.71
CA ARG A 429 -2.09 -0.66 10.97
C ARG A 429 -3.55 -0.95 11.31
N ILE A 430 -4.20 -1.84 10.59
CA ILE A 430 -5.61 -2.18 10.79
C ILE A 430 -5.79 -2.89 12.12
N ASP A 431 -6.78 -2.40 12.89
CA ASP A 431 -7.21 -2.91 14.19
C ASP A 431 -8.54 -3.68 14.09
N THR A 432 -9.44 -3.23 13.20
CA THR A 432 -10.76 -3.82 13.00
C THR A 432 -11.01 -4.05 11.50
N VAL A 433 -11.52 -5.22 11.15
CA VAL A 433 -12.03 -5.55 9.81
C VAL A 433 -13.54 -5.69 9.90
N VAL A 434 -14.24 -4.90 9.11
CA VAL A 434 -15.67 -4.97 8.91
C VAL A 434 -15.93 -5.70 7.60
N LEU A 435 -16.66 -6.81 7.67
CA LEU A 435 -17.01 -7.64 6.54
C LEU A 435 -18.48 -7.42 6.18
N ASP A 436 -18.78 -7.09 4.95
CA ASP A 436 -20.14 -7.25 4.47
C ASP A 436 -20.52 -8.74 4.43
N LYS A 437 -21.81 -9.09 4.54
CA LYS A 437 -22.22 -10.49 4.48
C LYS A 437 -22.21 -11.00 3.04
N THR A 438 -23.01 -10.39 2.19
CA THR A 438 -23.36 -10.91 0.85
C THR A 438 -22.20 -10.72 -0.12
N GLY A 439 -21.82 -11.80 -0.84
CA GLY A 439 -20.70 -11.76 -1.79
C GLY A 439 -19.29 -11.63 -1.14
N THR A 440 -19.21 -11.22 0.12
CA THR A 440 -17.96 -11.06 0.87
C THR A 440 -17.68 -12.25 1.80
N VAL A 441 -18.50 -12.47 2.82
CA VAL A 441 -18.43 -13.65 3.69
C VAL A 441 -19.06 -14.86 3.00
N THR A 442 -20.13 -14.62 2.25
CA THR A 442 -20.87 -15.63 1.47
C THR A 442 -20.53 -15.50 -0.02
N LYS A 443 -20.95 -16.48 -0.82
CA LYS A 443 -20.71 -16.49 -2.28
C LYS A 443 -21.53 -15.42 -3.01
N GLY A 444 -22.63 -14.91 -2.41
CA GLY A 444 -23.58 -13.97 -3.02
C GLY A 444 -24.55 -14.65 -3.99
N GLU A 445 -24.46 -15.96 -4.13
CA GLU A 445 -25.32 -16.79 -4.95
C GLU A 445 -26.07 -17.76 -4.04
N PRO A 446 -27.41 -17.61 -3.90
CA PRO A 446 -28.22 -18.58 -3.15
C PRO A 446 -28.10 -19.97 -3.76
N ALA A 447 -28.02 -20.99 -2.91
CA ALA A 447 -27.99 -22.37 -3.32
C ALA A 447 -28.93 -23.22 -2.45
N VAL A 448 -29.43 -24.33 -2.99
CA VAL A 448 -30.24 -25.31 -2.25
C VAL A 448 -29.35 -26.02 -1.25
N THR A 449 -29.70 -25.95 0.02
CA THR A 449 -28.92 -26.54 1.13
C THR A 449 -29.56 -27.79 1.70
N ASP A 450 -30.90 -27.82 1.78
CA ASP A 450 -31.64 -28.95 2.35
C ASP A 450 -32.93 -29.14 1.59
N ILE A 451 -33.36 -30.43 1.51
CA ILE A 451 -34.64 -30.86 0.94
C ILE A 451 -35.30 -31.72 1.98
N VAL A 452 -36.53 -31.37 2.36
CA VAL A 452 -37.33 -32.09 3.31
C VAL A 452 -38.63 -32.54 2.61
N THR A 453 -38.77 -33.81 2.36
CA THR A 453 -39.98 -34.41 1.75
C THR A 453 -40.93 -34.96 2.81
N VAL A 454 -42.21 -34.98 2.54
CA VAL A 454 -43.19 -35.70 3.36
C VAL A 454 -43.21 -37.21 3.03
N GLU A 455 -43.82 -38.01 3.92
CA GLU A 455 -43.94 -39.46 3.70
C GLU A 455 -44.57 -39.77 2.34
N ASN A 456 -43.99 -40.75 1.63
CA ASN A 456 -44.41 -41.21 0.29
C ASN A 456 -44.18 -40.19 -0.86
N ILE A 457 -43.39 -39.14 -0.68
CA ILE A 457 -42.94 -38.24 -1.74
C ILE A 457 -41.44 -38.39 -1.95
N SER A 458 -41.03 -38.63 -3.19
CA SER A 458 -39.59 -38.67 -3.51
C SER A 458 -39.00 -37.25 -3.67
N GLU A 459 -37.73 -37.11 -3.35
CA GLU A 459 -37.00 -35.87 -3.61
C GLU A 459 -37.10 -35.44 -5.08
N THR A 460 -37.07 -36.43 -5.99
CA THR A 460 -37.20 -36.18 -7.44
C THR A 460 -38.57 -35.59 -7.81
N GLU A 461 -39.65 -36.03 -7.16
CA GLU A 461 -41.01 -35.53 -7.40
C GLU A 461 -41.17 -34.10 -6.91
N LEU A 462 -40.65 -33.80 -5.72
CA LEU A 462 -40.60 -32.44 -5.17
C LEU A 462 -39.80 -31.52 -6.08
N LEU A 463 -38.58 -31.91 -6.48
CA LEU A 463 -37.71 -31.10 -7.34
C LEU A 463 -38.30 -30.90 -8.74
N LYS A 464 -38.94 -31.92 -9.37
CA LYS A 464 -39.60 -31.75 -10.66
C LYS A 464 -40.69 -30.70 -10.60
N THR A 465 -41.52 -30.73 -9.55
CA THR A 465 -42.59 -29.76 -9.34
C THR A 465 -42.03 -28.36 -9.07
N ALA A 466 -41.00 -28.26 -8.23
CA ALA A 466 -40.35 -27.01 -7.91
C ALA A 466 -39.70 -26.38 -9.15
N VAL A 467 -38.92 -27.14 -9.93
CA VAL A 467 -38.28 -26.65 -11.17
C VAL A 467 -39.34 -26.24 -12.20
N ALA A 468 -40.42 -27.02 -12.37
CA ALA A 468 -41.49 -26.68 -13.29
C ALA A 468 -42.06 -25.29 -12.98
N LEU A 469 -42.23 -24.99 -11.70
CA LEU A 469 -42.75 -23.71 -11.21
C LEU A 469 -41.70 -22.56 -11.27
N GLU A 470 -40.48 -22.83 -10.80
CA GLU A 470 -39.43 -21.81 -10.63
C GLU A 470 -38.70 -21.45 -11.92
N LYS A 471 -38.72 -22.30 -12.96
CA LYS A 471 -38.07 -22.06 -14.27
C LYS A 471 -38.54 -20.75 -14.93
N SER A 472 -39.78 -20.34 -14.65
CA SER A 472 -40.40 -19.13 -15.20
C SER A 472 -40.21 -17.90 -14.29
N SER A 473 -39.55 -18.03 -13.16
CA SER A 473 -39.32 -16.97 -12.17
C SER A 473 -37.91 -16.38 -12.33
N GLU A 474 -37.82 -15.06 -12.28
CA GLU A 474 -36.53 -14.34 -12.28
C GLU A 474 -35.91 -14.17 -10.87
N HIS A 475 -36.59 -14.70 -9.85
CA HIS A 475 -36.14 -14.52 -8.47
C HIS A 475 -34.84 -15.30 -8.20
N PRO A 476 -33.83 -14.74 -7.45
CA PRO A 476 -32.60 -15.46 -7.16
C PRO A 476 -32.76 -16.83 -6.50
N LEU A 477 -33.76 -17.00 -5.62
CA LEU A 477 -34.07 -18.29 -5.00
C LEU A 477 -34.58 -19.33 -6.01
N ALA A 478 -35.32 -18.87 -7.01
CA ALA A 478 -35.79 -19.73 -8.10
C ALA A 478 -34.62 -20.26 -8.93
N LYS A 479 -33.68 -19.36 -9.28
CA LYS A 479 -32.45 -19.72 -10.00
C LYS A 479 -31.67 -20.80 -9.27
N ALA A 480 -31.57 -20.71 -7.94
CA ALA A 480 -30.87 -21.69 -7.11
C ALA A 480 -31.48 -23.11 -7.25
N ILE A 481 -32.81 -23.20 -7.23
CA ILE A 481 -33.51 -24.48 -7.38
C ILE A 481 -33.34 -25.06 -8.79
N VAL A 482 -33.41 -24.22 -9.82
CA VAL A 482 -33.23 -24.64 -11.22
C VAL A 482 -31.81 -25.14 -11.46
N VAL A 483 -30.78 -24.43 -10.97
CA VAL A 483 -29.37 -24.85 -11.08
C VAL A 483 -29.17 -26.19 -10.37
N TYR A 484 -29.64 -26.33 -9.12
CA TYR A 484 -29.51 -27.55 -8.33
C TYR A 484 -30.13 -28.78 -9.01
N ALA A 485 -31.26 -28.60 -9.68
CA ALA A 485 -31.93 -29.66 -10.39
C ALA A 485 -31.26 -30.00 -11.73
N ASN A 486 -30.74 -28.99 -12.45
CA ASN A 486 -30.01 -29.20 -13.69
C ASN A 486 -28.74 -30.03 -13.45
N ASP A 487 -28.00 -29.78 -12.38
CA ASP A 487 -26.81 -30.56 -11.99
C ASP A 487 -27.12 -32.04 -11.73
N ARG A 488 -28.40 -32.34 -11.41
CA ARG A 488 -28.92 -33.71 -11.19
C ARG A 488 -29.68 -34.26 -12.39
N HIS A 489 -29.67 -33.55 -13.50
CA HIS A 489 -30.40 -33.89 -14.74
C HIS A 489 -31.90 -34.06 -14.51
N ILE A 490 -32.48 -33.29 -13.57
CA ILE A 490 -33.93 -33.30 -13.30
C ILE A 490 -34.57 -32.18 -14.13
N ILE A 491 -35.47 -32.58 -15.02
CA ILE A 491 -36.23 -31.67 -15.89
C ILE A 491 -37.64 -31.53 -15.33
N GLY A 492 -38.08 -30.29 -15.12
CA GLY A 492 -39.44 -29.97 -14.69
C GLY A 492 -40.44 -30.12 -15.84
N ASP A 493 -41.67 -30.49 -15.49
CA ASP A 493 -42.81 -30.61 -16.44
C ASP A 493 -43.19 -29.23 -17.01
N ALA A 494 -43.80 -29.21 -18.18
CA ALA A 494 -44.28 -27.96 -18.76
C ALA A 494 -45.45 -27.39 -17.94
N VAL A 495 -45.38 -26.09 -17.62
CA VAL A 495 -46.43 -25.39 -16.86
C VAL A 495 -47.24 -24.45 -17.75
N THR A 496 -48.49 -24.27 -17.38
CA THR A 496 -49.41 -23.27 -17.94
C THR A 496 -49.96 -22.38 -16.84
N GLU A 497 -50.55 -21.26 -17.21
CA GLU A 497 -51.16 -20.29 -16.26
C GLU A 497 -50.22 -19.85 -15.13
N PHE A 498 -48.92 -19.64 -15.44
CA PHE A 498 -47.96 -19.19 -14.45
C PHE A 498 -48.30 -17.77 -13.96
N ASN A 499 -48.31 -17.60 -12.65
CA ASN A 499 -48.51 -16.31 -12.01
C ASN A 499 -47.65 -16.16 -10.75
N ALA A 500 -46.97 -15.00 -10.63
CA ALA A 500 -46.17 -14.64 -9.44
C ALA A 500 -47.05 -13.79 -8.50
N VAL A 501 -47.23 -14.26 -7.27
CA VAL A 501 -47.95 -13.55 -6.21
C VAL A 501 -46.95 -12.79 -5.34
N THR A 502 -46.85 -11.51 -5.57
CA THR A 502 -45.85 -10.63 -4.93
C THR A 502 -45.80 -10.81 -3.41
N GLY A 503 -44.62 -11.13 -2.87
CA GLY A 503 -44.37 -11.33 -1.44
C GLY A 503 -44.88 -12.65 -0.86
N ASN A 504 -45.50 -13.50 -1.64
CA ASN A 504 -46.07 -14.77 -1.16
C ASN A 504 -45.47 -16.00 -1.83
N GLY A 505 -45.49 -16.07 -3.17
CA GLY A 505 -44.98 -17.23 -3.89
C GLY A 505 -45.43 -17.24 -5.34
N LEU A 506 -45.42 -18.44 -5.91
CA LEU A 506 -45.72 -18.73 -7.33
C LEU A 506 -46.90 -19.71 -7.44
N THR A 507 -47.63 -19.60 -8.51
CA THR A 507 -48.67 -20.60 -8.89
C THR A 507 -48.62 -20.88 -10.38
N ALA A 508 -48.88 -22.11 -10.76
CA ALA A 508 -49.01 -22.54 -12.15
C ALA A 508 -49.90 -23.82 -12.22
N LYS A 509 -50.11 -24.32 -13.43
CA LYS A 509 -50.74 -25.62 -13.66
C LYS A 509 -49.81 -26.59 -14.37
N ILE A 510 -49.76 -27.85 -13.88
CA ILE A 510 -49.14 -28.99 -14.55
C ILE A 510 -50.29 -29.92 -15.02
N GLY A 511 -50.56 -29.90 -16.31
CA GLY A 511 -51.76 -30.56 -16.84
C GLY A 511 -53.04 -29.94 -16.29
N SER A 512 -53.82 -30.68 -15.53
CA SER A 512 -55.05 -30.21 -14.86
C SER A 512 -54.90 -29.84 -13.40
N GLU A 513 -53.72 -30.09 -12.81
CA GLU A 513 -53.48 -29.86 -11.38
C GLU A 513 -52.75 -28.54 -11.13
N SER A 514 -53.23 -27.75 -10.18
CA SER A 514 -52.57 -26.53 -9.76
C SER A 514 -51.38 -26.86 -8.88
N VAL A 515 -50.28 -26.16 -9.10
CA VAL A 515 -49.05 -26.26 -8.30
C VAL A 515 -48.71 -24.89 -7.68
N TYR A 516 -48.24 -24.90 -6.45
CA TYR A 516 -47.93 -23.69 -5.69
C TYR A 516 -46.58 -23.85 -5.02
N GLY A 517 -45.81 -22.78 -4.99
CA GLY A 517 -44.54 -22.67 -4.28
C GLY A 517 -44.41 -21.31 -3.59
N GLY A 518 -43.88 -21.28 -2.39
CA GLY A 518 -43.72 -20.01 -1.68
C GLY A 518 -43.54 -20.14 -0.18
N ASN A 519 -43.87 -19.06 0.54
CA ASN A 519 -43.72 -19.01 2.00
C ASN A 519 -44.84 -19.84 2.73
N TYR A 520 -44.61 -20.11 4.02
CA TYR A 520 -45.54 -20.85 4.87
C TYR A 520 -46.97 -20.28 4.80
N ARG A 521 -47.13 -18.96 4.96
CA ARG A 521 -48.44 -18.29 4.99
C ARG A 521 -49.23 -18.47 3.70
N TYR A 522 -48.54 -18.55 2.59
CA TYR A 522 -49.18 -18.77 1.28
C TYR A 522 -49.58 -20.22 1.08
N ILE A 523 -48.68 -21.15 1.32
CA ILE A 523 -48.94 -22.58 1.05
C ILE A 523 -49.94 -23.20 2.02
N SER A 524 -49.99 -22.74 3.27
CA SER A 524 -50.97 -23.20 4.27
C SER A 524 -52.44 -22.88 3.90
N GLN A 525 -52.69 -22.06 2.86
CA GLN A 525 -54.03 -21.83 2.33
C GLN A 525 -54.50 -22.95 1.40
N PHE A 526 -53.59 -23.72 0.83
CA PHE A 526 -53.91 -24.75 -0.18
C PHE A 526 -53.68 -26.19 0.29
N ALA A 527 -52.74 -26.40 1.19
CA ALA A 527 -52.36 -27.71 1.70
C ALA A 527 -52.17 -27.70 3.21
N GLU A 528 -52.51 -28.78 3.89
CA GLU A 528 -52.26 -28.98 5.30
C GLU A 528 -50.78 -29.30 5.50
N ILE A 529 -50.10 -28.55 6.38
CA ILE A 529 -48.69 -28.73 6.76
C ILE A 529 -48.67 -29.20 8.20
N LEU A 530 -48.15 -30.41 8.42
CA LEU A 530 -48.13 -31.01 9.75
C LEU A 530 -47.12 -30.27 10.66
N SER A 531 -47.30 -30.50 11.97
CA SER A 531 -46.48 -29.83 13.01
C SER A 531 -44.98 -30.14 12.87
N ASP A 532 -44.64 -31.35 12.42
CA ASP A 532 -43.26 -31.82 12.29
C ASP A 532 -42.55 -31.13 11.12
N GLU A 533 -43.20 -30.94 9.96
CA GLU A 533 -42.62 -30.20 8.83
C GLU A 533 -42.47 -28.72 9.17
N LYS A 534 -43.44 -28.15 9.88
CA LYS A 534 -43.33 -26.76 10.37
C LYS A 534 -42.15 -26.57 11.31
N ALA A 535 -41.97 -27.49 12.28
CA ALA A 535 -40.84 -27.45 13.21
C ALA A 535 -39.50 -27.56 12.49
N LYS A 536 -39.40 -28.45 11.47
CA LYS A 536 -38.19 -28.57 10.64
C LYS A 536 -37.92 -27.30 9.87
N ALA A 537 -38.93 -26.66 9.29
CA ALA A 537 -38.76 -25.39 8.58
C ALA A 537 -38.35 -24.24 9.52
N GLU A 538 -38.91 -24.20 10.73
CA GLU A 538 -38.52 -23.22 11.76
C GLU A 538 -37.04 -23.42 12.17
N GLN A 539 -36.61 -24.67 12.33
CA GLN A 539 -35.21 -25.00 12.58
C GLN A 539 -34.30 -24.54 11.46
N LEU A 540 -34.66 -24.81 10.20
CA LEU A 540 -33.90 -24.36 9.02
C LEU A 540 -33.84 -22.84 8.96
N ALA A 541 -34.92 -22.14 9.29
CA ALA A 541 -34.94 -20.68 9.38
C ALA A 541 -34.06 -20.15 10.53
N GLU A 542 -33.97 -20.86 11.67
CA GLU A 542 -33.04 -20.53 12.75
C GLU A 542 -31.57 -20.74 12.37
N GLU A 543 -31.31 -21.67 11.45
CA GLU A 543 -29.98 -21.88 10.86
C GLU A 543 -29.62 -20.82 9.78
N GLY A 544 -30.50 -19.85 9.52
CA GLY A 544 -30.26 -18.75 8.56
C GLY A 544 -30.63 -19.13 7.11
N LYS A 545 -31.35 -20.23 6.91
CA LYS A 545 -31.81 -20.67 5.60
C LYS A 545 -33.24 -20.18 5.31
N THR A 546 -33.63 -20.07 4.05
CA THR A 546 -34.96 -19.66 3.62
C THR A 546 -35.75 -20.92 3.19
N PRO A 547 -36.69 -21.41 3.99
CA PRO A 547 -37.50 -22.54 3.60
C PRO A 547 -38.59 -22.10 2.62
N LEU A 548 -38.66 -22.75 1.46
CA LEU A 548 -39.67 -22.60 0.43
C LEU A 548 -40.55 -23.85 0.43
N TYR A 549 -41.83 -23.66 0.55
CA TYR A 549 -42.82 -24.73 0.63
C TYR A 549 -43.47 -24.99 -0.73
N PHE A 550 -43.70 -26.26 -1.07
CA PHE A 550 -44.29 -26.65 -2.34
C PHE A 550 -45.48 -27.60 -2.15
N CYS A 551 -46.53 -27.37 -2.90
CA CYS A 551 -47.69 -28.30 -2.94
C CYS A 551 -48.23 -28.45 -4.35
N LYS A 552 -48.93 -29.57 -4.57
CA LYS A 552 -49.60 -29.92 -5.81
C LYS A 552 -51.06 -30.23 -5.50
N GLY A 553 -52.02 -29.44 -6.03
CA GLY A 553 -53.38 -29.42 -5.56
C GLY A 553 -53.46 -29.09 -4.07
N ASN A 554 -54.05 -29.99 -3.28
CA ASN A 554 -54.15 -29.91 -1.81
C ASN A 554 -53.08 -30.77 -1.09
N LYS A 555 -52.18 -31.43 -1.83
CA LYS A 555 -51.12 -32.28 -1.29
C LYS A 555 -49.88 -31.53 -1.07
N PHE A 556 -49.42 -31.41 0.18
CA PHE A 556 -48.12 -30.87 0.52
C PHE A 556 -47.04 -31.85 0.05
N LEU A 557 -46.00 -31.35 -0.65
CA LEU A 557 -44.91 -32.17 -1.18
C LEU A 557 -43.66 -32.10 -0.31
N GLY A 558 -43.36 -30.92 0.23
CA GLY A 558 -42.16 -30.73 1.05
C GLY A 558 -41.62 -29.30 1.05
N ILE A 559 -40.40 -29.16 1.57
CA ILE A 559 -39.69 -27.90 1.76
C ILE A 559 -38.35 -28.00 1.06
N ILE A 560 -37.98 -26.93 0.33
CA ILE A 560 -36.63 -26.73 -0.20
C ILE A 560 -36.05 -25.54 0.50
N ALA A 561 -34.97 -25.74 1.25
CA ALA A 561 -34.28 -24.64 1.91
C ALA A 561 -33.15 -24.10 1.02
N VAL A 562 -33.13 -22.79 0.88
CA VAL A 562 -32.12 -22.06 0.09
C VAL A 562 -31.41 -21.10 0.99
N ALA A 563 -30.08 -21.05 0.90
CA ALA A 563 -29.29 -20.09 1.62
C ALA A 563 -28.09 -19.59 0.78
N ASP A 564 -27.59 -18.41 1.11
CA ASP A 564 -26.32 -17.95 0.59
C ASP A 564 -25.18 -18.62 1.36
N ILE A 565 -24.36 -19.38 0.66
CA ILE A 565 -23.35 -20.27 1.25
C ILE A 565 -22.10 -19.48 1.61
N ILE A 566 -21.57 -19.71 2.80
CA ILE A 566 -20.29 -19.14 3.24
C ILE A 566 -19.18 -19.63 2.30
N LYS A 567 -18.27 -18.71 1.91
CA LYS A 567 -17.08 -19.06 1.12
C LYS A 567 -16.25 -20.11 1.84
N GLU A 568 -15.67 -21.04 1.10
CA GLU A 568 -14.91 -22.19 1.65
C GLU A 568 -13.74 -21.74 2.53
N ASP A 569 -13.10 -20.62 2.16
CA ASP A 569 -12.00 -20.00 2.89
C ASP A 569 -12.47 -19.02 3.99
N GLY A 570 -13.76 -18.74 4.10
CA GLY A 570 -14.31 -17.71 4.99
C GLY A 570 -13.96 -17.92 6.45
N LYS A 571 -14.21 -19.12 6.99
CA LYS A 571 -13.90 -19.46 8.38
C LYS A 571 -12.39 -19.39 8.67
N GLN A 572 -11.56 -19.89 7.74
CA GLN A 572 -10.11 -19.83 7.88
C GLN A 572 -9.63 -18.38 7.91
N ALA A 573 -10.10 -17.52 6.99
CA ALA A 573 -9.74 -16.13 6.89
C ALA A 573 -10.09 -15.35 8.19
N VAL A 574 -11.27 -15.56 8.74
CA VAL A 574 -11.70 -14.97 10.01
C VAL A 574 -10.77 -15.40 11.15
N ASN A 575 -10.45 -16.69 11.24
CA ASN A 575 -9.55 -17.21 12.26
C ASN A 575 -8.12 -16.65 12.12
N GLU A 576 -7.61 -16.48 10.90
CA GLU A 576 -6.32 -15.83 10.67
C GLU A 576 -6.31 -14.38 11.15
N LEU A 577 -7.37 -13.60 10.85
CA LEU A 577 -7.53 -12.22 11.35
C LEU A 577 -7.53 -12.16 12.87
N LYS A 578 -8.32 -13.01 13.53
CA LYS A 578 -8.35 -13.10 15.00
C LYS A 578 -6.97 -13.46 15.58
N ASN A 579 -6.26 -14.40 14.96
CA ASN A 579 -4.91 -14.79 15.37
C ASN A 579 -3.89 -13.66 15.21
N MET A 580 -4.11 -12.76 14.25
CA MET A 580 -3.33 -11.55 14.09
C MET A 580 -3.70 -10.45 15.09
N GLY A 581 -4.72 -10.67 15.94
CA GLY A 581 -5.23 -9.70 16.90
C GLY A 581 -6.10 -8.61 16.26
N VAL A 582 -6.69 -8.89 15.11
CA VAL A 582 -7.63 -8.01 14.42
C VAL A 582 -9.05 -8.36 14.84
N ARG A 583 -9.82 -7.37 15.24
CA ARG A 583 -11.24 -7.51 15.56
C ARG A 583 -12.01 -7.70 14.27
N VAL A 584 -12.93 -8.67 14.21
CA VAL A 584 -13.74 -8.95 13.01
C VAL A 584 -15.20 -8.68 13.35
N VAL A 585 -15.84 -7.84 12.56
CA VAL A 585 -17.25 -7.45 12.70
C VAL A 585 -17.97 -7.75 11.39
N MET A 586 -19.09 -8.44 11.42
CA MET A 586 -19.94 -8.61 10.24
C MET A 586 -21.06 -7.56 10.23
N LEU A 587 -21.26 -6.93 9.08
CA LEU A 587 -22.28 -5.91 8.87
C LEU A 587 -23.27 -6.39 7.80
N THR A 588 -24.57 -6.38 8.11
CA THR A 588 -25.59 -6.90 7.18
C THR A 588 -26.95 -6.22 7.33
N GLY A 589 -27.69 -6.13 6.24
CA GLY A 589 -29.10 -5.73 6.25
C GLY A 589 -30.08 -6.82 6.69
N ASP A 590 -29.62 -8.06 6.84
CA ASP A 590 -30.47 -9.18 7.27
C ASP A 590 -31.01 -8.99 8.69
N ASN A 591 -32.05 -9.76 8.99
CA ASN A 591 -32.56 -9.86 10.35
C ASN A 591 -31.51 -10.47 11.31
N GLU A 592 -31.66 -10.20 12.59
CA GLU A 592 -30.69 -10.59 13.62
C GLU A 592 -30.50 -12.10 13.75
N LYS A 593 -31.53 -12.93 13.54
CA LYS A 593 -31.45 -14.39 13.62
C LYS A 593 -30.55 -14.95 12.51
N THR A 594 -30.84 -14.60 11.26
CA THR A 594 -30.05 -15.00 10.10
C THR A 594 -28.61 -14.54 10.20
N ALA A 595 -28.41 -13.27 10.59
CA ALA A 595 -27.09 -12.69 10.74
C ALA A 595 -26.24 -13.43 11.80
N LYS A 596 -26.82 -13.76 12.95
CA LYS A 596 -26.16 -14.54 13.99
C LYS A 596 -25.82 -15.96 13.58
N ALA A 597 -26.71 -16.62 12.80
CA ALA A 597 -26.47 -17.96 12.27
C ALA A 597 -25.26 -17.98 11.32
N VAL A 598 -25.23 -17.05 10.35
CA VAL A 598 -24.09 -16.92 9.42
C VAL A 598 -22.80 -16.61 10.17
N ALA A 599 -22.81 -15.67 11.11
CA ALA A 599 -21.65 -15.29 11.90
C ALA A 599 -21.08 -16.46 12.70
N LYS A 600 -21.96 -17.25 13.35
CA LYS A 600 -21.57 -18.45 14.09
C LYS A 600 -20.87 -19.48 13.18
N ASN A 601 -21.41 -19.69 11.98
CA ASN A 601 -20.84 -20.64 11.02
C ASN A 601 -19.50 -20.15 10.45
N ALA A 602 -19.32 -18.81 10.29
CA ALA A 602 -18.09 -18.17 9.85
C ALA A 602 -17.09 -17.91 10.99
N ASP A 603 -17.47 -18.23 12.25
CA ASP A 603 -16.67 -17.96 13.45
C ASP A 603 -16.43 -16.46 13.70
N ILE A 604 -17.42 -15.60 13.40
CA ILE A 604 -17.40 -14.16 13.67
C ILE A 604 -18.10 -13.88 14.98
N ASP A 605 -17.44 -13.17 15.89
CA ASP A 605 -17.97 -12.92 17.25
C ASP A 605 -18.94 -11.73 17.31
N GLU A 606 -18.77 -10.74 16.43
CA GLU A 606 -19.51 -9.50 16.45
C GLU A 606 -20.33 -9.29 15.18
N VAL A 607 -21.60 -8.97 15.34
CA VAL A 607 -22.56 -8.77 14.23
C VAL A 607 -23.38 -7.52 14.47
N VAL A 608 -23.51 -6.73 13.43
CA VAL A 608 -24.45 -5.59 13.38
C VAL A 608 -25.46 -5.91 12.28
N ALA A 609 -26.67 -6.29 12.69
CA ALA A 609 -27.73 -6.74 11.81
C ALA A 609 -28.78 -5.64 11.57
N GLY A 610 -29.60 -5.80 10.53
CA GLY A 610 -30.70 -4.89 10.20
C GLY A 610 -30.25 -3.50 9.74
N VAL A 611 -29.06 -3.37 9.20
CA VAL A 611 -28.46 -2.10 8.83
C VAL A 611 -28.84 -1.73 7.40
N LEU A 612 -29.58 -0.64 7.22
CA LEU A 612 -29.85 -0.06 5.90
C LEU A 612 -28.54 0.46 5.25
N PRO A 613 -28.49 0.61 3.93
CA PRO A 613 -27.27 1.06 3.23
C PRO A 613 -26.66 2.35 3.84
N ASP A 614 -27.45 3.37 4.12
CA ASP A 614 -27.01 4.61 4.76
C ASP A 614 -26.50 4.43 6.20
N GLY A 615 -26.98 3.40 6.89
CA GLY A 615 -26.56 3.05 8.24
C GLY A 615 -25.18 2.38 8.31
N LYS A 616 -24.73 1.75 7.21
CA LYS A 616 -23.42 1.07 7.16
C LYS A 616 -22.27 2.06 7.36
N GLU A 617 -22.33 3.20 6.69
CA GLU A 617 -21.35 4.29 6.83
C GLU A 617 -21.23 4.77 8.28
N LYS A 618 -22.38 4.97 8.97
CA LYS A 618 -22.39 5.42 10.36
C LYS A 618 -21.73 4.43 11.29
N ASN A 619 -22.01 3.14 11.12
CA ASN A 619 -21.38 2.08 11.93
C ASN A 619 -19.86 2.02 11.71
N VAL A 620 -19.39 2.13 10.47
CA VAL A 620 -17.94 2.20 10.17
C VAL A 620 -17.31 3.41 10.89
N LYS A 621 -17.94 4.59 10.83
CA LYS A 621 -17.45 5.80 11.53
C LYS A 621 -17.40 5.62 13.05
N GLU A 622 -18.35 4.91 13.64
CA GLU A 622 -18.34 4.61 15.08
C GLU A 622 -17.18 3.67 15.45
N LEU A 623 -16.96 2.63 14.68
CA LEU A 623 -15.85 1.71 14.88
C LEU A 623 -14.47 2.38 14.79
N LYS A 624 -14.32 3.43 13.97
CA LYS A 624 -13.07 4.22 13.88
C LYS A 624 -12.66 4.93 15.16
N LYS A 625 -13.58 5.11 16.11
CA LYS A 625 -13.26 5.65 17.44
C LYS A 625 -12.34 4.72 18.23
N TYR A 626 -12.36 3.43 17.95
CA TYR A 626 -11.61 2.39 18.65
C TYR A 626 -10.30 1.98 17.98
N GLY A 627 -10.07 2.39 16.75
CA GLY A 627 -8.85 2.07 16.00
C GLY A 627 -9.01 2.22 14.50
N LYS A 628 -8.04 1.76 13.73
CA LYS A 628 -8.08 1.80 12.28
C LYS A 628 -8.98 0.70 11.74
N VAL A 629 -9.93 1.08 10.88
CA VAL A 629 -10.97 0.21 10.34
C VAL A 629 -10.75 -0.06 8.87
N ALA A 630 -10.73 -1.34 8.47
CA ALA A 630 -10.89 -1.75 7.08
C ALA A 630 -12.35 -2.17 6.84
N MET A 631 -12.94 -1.71 5.75
CA MET A 631 -14.25 -2.19 5.25
C MET A 631 -14.02 -3.04 4.01
N VAL A 632 -14.62 -4.23 4.01
CA VAL A 632 -14.49 -5.22 2.93
C VAL A 632 -15.84 -5.47 2.30
N VAL A 633 -15.94 -5.26 0.99
CA VAL A 633 -17.17 -5.42 0.20
C VAL A 633 -16.88 -6.04 -1.17
N ASP A 634 -17.88 -6.60 -1.80
CA ASP A 634 -17.85 -7.10 -3.19
C ASP A 634 -18.60 -6.20 -4.17
N CYS A 635 -19.51 -5.35 -3.68
CA CYS A 635 -20.47 -4.60 -4.50
C CYS A 635 -20.37 -3.07 -4.37
N ILE A 636 -20.92 -2.37 -5.39
CA ILE A 636 -21.00 -0.90 -5.49
C ILE A 636 -21.91 -0.29 -4.41
N ASN A 637 -22.93 -1.03 -3.96
CA ASN A 637 -23.98 -0.49 -3.07
C ASN A 637 -23.45 0.00 -1.73
N ASP A 638 -22.24 -0.39 -1.36
CA ASP A 638 -21.58 -0.04 -0.10
C ASP A 638 -20.44 0.99 -0.26
N GLU A 639 -20.37 1.71 -1.39
CA GLU A 639 -19.37 2.74 -1.66
C GLU A 639 -19.25 3.78 -0.52
N PRO A 640 -20.35 4.30 0.08
CA PRO A 640 -20.23 5.25 1.21
C PRO A 640 -19.55 4.64 2.43
N ALA A 641 -19.83 3.37 2.74
CA ALA A 641 -19.17 2.66 3.84
C ALA A 641 -17.69 2.37 3.53
N LEU A 642 -17.40 1.96 2.29
CA LEU A 642 -16.05 1.69 1.79
C LEU A 642 -15.15 2.92 1.89
N THR A 643 -15.62 4.07 1.40
CA THR A 643 -14.87 5.34 1.39
C THR A 643 -14.75 5.97 2.77
N SER A 644 -15.68 5.71 3.69
CA SER A 644 -15.62 6.22 5.06
C SER A 644 -14.63 5.46 5.95
N ALA A 645 -14.24 4.23 5.58
CA ALA A 645 -13.24 3.43 6.29
C ALA A 645 -11.84 4.07 6.23
N ASP A 646 -10.90 3.58 7.04
CA ASP A 646 -9.49 3.96 6.89
C ASP A 646 -8.83 3.21 5.74
N LEU A 647 -9.38 2.05 5.38
CA LEU A 647 -8.96 1.22 4.26
C LEU A 647 -10.18 0.55 3.64
N GLY A 648 -10.55 0.94 2.44
CA GLY A 648 -11.58 0.27 1.66
C GLY A 648 -10.97 -0.89 0.86
N ILE A 649 -11.53 -2.10 1.00
CA ILE A 649 -11.08 -3.32 0.30
C ILE A 649 -12.23 -3.85 -0.54
N ALA A 650 -12.06 -3.90 -1.86
CA ALA A 650 -12.98 -4.56 -2.78
C ALA A 650 -12.52 -5.99 -3.06
N ILE A 651 -13.44 -6.96 -2.94
CA ILE A 651 -13.17 -8.38 -3.27
C ILE A 651 -13.78 -8.71 -4.62
N GLY A 652 -12.97 -9.32 -5.48
CA GLY A 652 -13.37 -9.71 -6.82
C GLY A 652 -13.30 -8.54 -7.82
N ALA A 653 -13.00 -8.84 -9.07
CA ALA A 653 -12.90 -7.84 -10.14
C ALA A 653 -14.28 -7.38 -10.66
N GLY A 654 -15.31 -7.38 -9.80
CA GLY A 654 -16.70 -7.40 -10.20
C GLY A 654 -17.27 -6.16 -10.86
N THR A 655 -16.81 -4.94 -10.55
CA THR A 655 -17.37 -3.73 -11.20
C THR A 655 -16.36 -2.57 -11.17
N ASP A 656 -16.32 -1.81 -12.28
CA ASP A 656 -15.39 -0.67 -12.44
C ASP A 656 -15.52 0.37 -11.33
N VAL A 657 -16.72 0.56 -10.78
CA VAL A 657 -17.01 1.57 -9.74
C VAL A 657 -16.48 1.15 -8.36
N ALA A 658 -16.59 -0.13 -7.98
CA ALA A 658 -16.01 -0.61 -6.72
C ALA A 658 -14.47 -0.54 -6.76
N ILE A 659 -13.88 -0.80 -7.92
CA ILE A 659 -12.44 -0.63 -8.17
C ILE A 659 -12.03 0.83 -8.00
N ASP A 660 -12.83 1.78 -8.46
CA ASP A 660 -12.52 3.21 -8.36
C ASP A 660 -12.66 3.77 -6.94
N ALA A 661 -13.56 3.24 -6.13
CA ALA A 661 -13.78 3.67 -4.76
C ALA A 661 -12.81 3.03 -3.75
N ALA A 662 -12.36 1.78 -4.00
CA ALA A 662 -11.54 1.02 -3.08
C ALA A 662 -10.08 1.52 -3.00
N ASP A 663 -9.47 1.37 -1.83
CA ASP A 663 -8.04 1.56 -1.58
C ASP A 663 -7.21 0.33 -1.95
N VAL A 664 -7.82 -0.85 -1.83
CA VAL A 664 -7.24 -2.15 -2.18
C VAL A 664 -8.24 -2.94 -2.99
N VAL A 665 -7.77 -3.52 -4.08
CA VAL A 665 -8.57 -4.42 -4.92
C VAL A 665 -7.97 -5.82 -4.82
N LEU A 666 -8.80 -6.78 -4.41
CA LEU A 666 -8.46 -8.20 -4.41
C LEU A 666 -8.99 -8.80 -5.72
N VAL A 667 -8.09 -9.17 -6.60
CA VAL A 667 -8.43 -9.68 -7.95
C VAL A 667 -9.26 -10.96 -7.86
N LYS A 668 -9.02 -11.76 -6.81
CA LYS A 668 -9.75 -13.00 -6.53
C LYS A 668 -10.91 -12.75 -5.59
N SER A 669 -11.97 -13.51 -5.77
CA SER A 669 -13.11 -13.48 -4.84
C SER A 669 -12.88 -14.34 -3.59
N ARG A 670 -11.69 -14.26 -2.97
CA ARG A 670 -11.32 -15.05 -1.78
C ARG A 670 -11.20 -14.17 -0.54
N LEU A 671 -11.83 -14.58 0.55
CA LEU A 671 -11.74 -13.88 1.82
C LEU A 671 -10.33 -14.02 2.44
N ALA A 672 -9.59 -15.09 2.14
CA ALA A 672 -8.20 -15.32 2.59
C ALA A 672 -7.20 -14.25 2.11
N ASP A 673 -7.54 -13.48 1.07
CA ASP A 673 -6.70 -12.39 0.61
C ASP A 673 -6.79 -11.14 1.52
N VAL A 674 -7.80 -11.03 2.39
CA VAL A 674 -7.91 -9.95 3.38
C VAL A 674 -6.84 -10.08 4.48
N PRO A 675 -6.68 -11.21 5.20
CA PRO A 675 -5.55 -11.39 6.12
C PRO A 675 -4.20 -11.32 5.41
N ALA A 676 -4.08 -11.78 4.15
CA ALA A 676 -2.87 -11.64 3.35
C ALA A 676 -2.50 -10.18 3.09
N THR A 677 -3.48 -9.32 2.81
CA THR A 677 -3.31 -7.86 2.66
C THR A 677 -2.75 -7.21 3.92
N ILE A 678 -3.33 -7.52 5.07
CA ILE A 678 -2.88 -6.99 6.37
C ILE A 678 -1.47 -7.51 6.70
N ARG A 679 -1.18 -8.78 6.43
CA ARG A 679 0.14 -9.41 6.64
C ARG A 679 1.21 -8.73 5.79
N LEU A 680 0.92 -8.46 4.52
CA LEU A 680 1.83 -7.75 3.62
C LEU A 680 2.06 -6.30 4.10
N GLY A 681 1.01 -5.59 4.49
CA GLY A 681 1.10 -4.25 5.06
C GLY A 681 1.99 -4.23 6.31
N ARG A 682 1.78 -5.17 7.26
CA ARG A 682 2.60 -5.32 8.48
C ARG A 682 4.06 -5.65 8.18
N ALA A 683 4.31 -6.53 7.21
CA ALA A 683 5.67 -6.88 6.80
C ALA A 683 6.38 -5.67 6.19
N THR A 684 5.69 -4.92 5.33
CA THR A 684 6.22 -3.71 4.70
C THR A 684 6.51 -2.62 5.73
N LEU A 685 5.59 -2.35 6.66
CA LEU A 685 5.82 -1.39 7.75
C LEU A 685 7.02 -1.76 8.62
N ARG A 686 7.14 -3.03 9.00
CA ARG A 686 8.30 -3.52 9.78
C ARG A 686 9.59 -3.27 9.00
N ASN A 687 9.60 -3.61 7.71
CA ASN A 687 10.76 -3.40 6.84
C ASN A 687 11.13 -1.92 6.74
N ILE A 688 10.14 -1.02 6.63
CA ILE A 688 10.37 0.44 6.63
C ILE A 688 11.01 0.88 7.96
N HIS A 689 10.51 0.42 9.11
CA HIS A 689 11.08 0.75 10.40
C HIS A 689 12.52 0.24 10.55
N GLU A 690 12.79 -0.99 10.11
CA GLU A 690 14.15 -1.56 10.08
C GLU A 690 15.08 -0.71 9.18
N ASN A 691 14.61 -0.33 7.99
CA ASN A 691 15.36 0.52 7.08
C ASN A 691 15.68 1.90 7.68
N LEU A 692 14.69 2.53 8.33
CA LEU A 692 14.88 3.81 9.01
C LEU A 692 15.84 3.68 10.19
N PHE A 693 15.72 2.62 10.98
CA PHE A 693 16.67 2.33 12.07
C PHE A 693 18.10 2.25 11.55
N TRP A 694 18.36 1.44 10.52
CA TRP A 694 19.67 1.30 9.90
C TRP A 694 20.17 2.62 9.27
N ALA A 695 19.27 3.40 8.68
CA ALA A 695 19.62 4.69 8.10
C ALA A 695 20.03 5.76 9.14
N PHE A 696 19.59 5.63 10.39
CA PHE A 696 19.92 6.58 11.45
C PHE A 696 21.04 6.11 12.39
N ILE A 697 21.06 4.83 12.75
CA ILE A 697 21.94 4.36 13.84
C ILE A 697 23.41 4.59 13.55
N TYR A 698 23.85 4.39 12.31
CA TYR A 698 25.24 4.62 11.96
C TYR A 698 25.64 6.13 12.01
N ASN A 699 24.70 7.05 11.73
CA ASN A 699 24.92 8.48 11.91
C ASN A 699 25.03 8.85 13.40
N VAL A 700 24.17 8.28 14.24
CA VAL A 700 24.18 8.52 15.69
C VAL A 700 25.50 8.07 16.32
N ILE A 701 26.08 6.97 15.85
CA ILE A 701 27.38 6.48 16.30
C ILE A 701 28.53 7.20 15.59
N GLY A 702 28.40 7.40 14.29
CA GLY A 702 29.48 7.89 13.45
C GLY A 702 29.78 9.38 13.60
N ILE A 703 28.78 10.23 13.86
CA ILE A 703 28.99 11.68 14.03
C ILE A 703 29.88 11.97 15.26
N PRO A 704 29.61 11.45 16.47
CA PRO A 704 30.49 11.62 17.62
C PRO A 704 31.92 11.11 17.38
N LEU A 705 32.05 9.97 16.68
CA LEU A 705 33.37 9.45 16.32
C LEU A 705 34.09 10.38 15.35
N ALA A 706 33.40 10.88 14.34
CA ALA A 706 33.97 11.83 13.35
C ALA A 706 34.37 13.16 13.97
N MET A 707 33.56 13.65 14.91
CA MET A 707 33.89 14.88 15.69
C MET A 707 35.17 14.72 16.53
N GLY A 708 35.58 13.47 16.79
CA GLY A 708 36.71 13.17 17.64
C GLY A 708 36.40 13.11 19.13
N ALA A 709 35.14 12.93 19.54
CA ALA A 709 34.75 12.86 20.95
C ALA A 709 35.52 11.79 21.76
N PHE A 710 35.99 10.74 21.09
CA PHE A 710 36.67 9.60 21.71
C PHE A 710 38.20 9.63 21.55
N ILE A 711 38.78 10.66 20.93
CA ILE A 711 40.23 10.75 20.71
C ILE A 711 40.98 10.82 22.02
N ASN A 712 40.56 11.70 22.94
CA ASN A 712 41.20 11.87 24.23
C ASN A 712 40.99 10.68 25.20
N LEU A 713 39.93 9.87 25.01
CA LEU A 713 39.61 8.74 25.87
C LEU A 713 40.27 7.45 25.38
N PHE A 714 40.21 7.19 24.08
CA PHE A 714 40.58 5.89 23.47
C PHE A 714 41.57 6.00 22.31
N GLY A 715 41.94 7.19 21.90
CA GLY A 715 42.80 7.43 20.72
C GLY A 715 42.08 7.17 19.37
N TRP A 716 40.77 6.95 19.40
CA TRP A 716 40.03 6.56 18.21
C TRP A 716 39.80 7.76 17.28
N GLN A 717 40.33 7.64 16.08
CA GLN A 717 40.22 8.66 15.02
C GLN A 717 39.49 8.04 13.82
N LEU A 718 38.45 8.71 13.34
CA LEU A 718 37.79 8.35 12.11
C LEU A 718 38.38 9.09 10.92
N ASN A 719 38.98 8.36 9.97
CA ASN A 719 39.38 8.91 8.69
C ASN A 719 38.16 9.18 7.81
N PRO A 720 38.07 10.33 7.08
CA PRO A 720 36.96 10.63 6.17
C PRO A 720 36.62 9.51 5.16
N MET A 721 37.62 8.74 4.72
CA MET A 721 37.44 7.61 3.78
C MET A 721 36.56 6.51 4.38
N PHE A 722 36.78 6.14 5.65
CA PHE A 722 35.94 5.13 6.32
C PHE A 722 34.51 5.63 6.51
N GLY A 723 34.32 6.94 6.75
CA GLY A 723 33.01 7.57 6.79
C GLY A 723 32.25 7.40 5.46
N ALA A 724 32.92 7.66 4.33
CA ALA A 724 32.34 7.49 2.99
C ALA A 724 32.00 6.02 2.66
N ALA A 725 32.87 5.07 3.08
CA ALA A 725 32.63 3.64 2.92
C ALA A 725 31.41 3.17 3.74
N ALA A 726 31.30 3.57 5.01
CA ALA A 726 30.19 3.24 5.89
C ALA A 726 28.86 3.76 5.34
N MET A 727 28.85 4.97 4.80
CA MET A 727 27.68 5.58 4.16
C MET A 727 27.21 4.77 2.93
N SER A 728 28.14 4.34 2.08
CA SER A 728 27.82 3.52 0.89
C SER A 728 27.24 2.16 1.30
N LEU A 729 27.79 1.55 2.34
CA LEU A 729 27.32 0.29 2.90
C LEU A 729 25.92 0.40 3.51
N SER A 730 25.60 1.52 4.17
CA SER A 730 24.27 1.78 4.71
C SER A 730 23.18 1.75 3.62
N SER A 731 23.42 2.38 2.48
CA SER A 731 22.48 2.35 1.35
C SER A 731 22.29 0.93 0.81
N PHE A 732 23.36 0.14 0.74
CA PHE A 732 23.31 -1.26 0.35
C PHE A 732 22.47 -2.09 1.34
N CYS A 733 22.66 -1.92 2.65
CA CYS A 733 21.89 -2.61 3.68
C CYS A 733 20.39 -2.31 3.58
N VAL A 734 20.00 -1.05 3.42
CA VAL A 734 18.60 -0.62 3.28
C VAL A 734 17.93 -1.30 2.09
N VAL A 735 18.60 -1.31 0.93
CA VAL A 735 18.03 -1.93 -0.28
C VAL A 735 17.94 -3.44 -0.13
N THR A 736 18.98 -4.08 0.36
CA THR A 736 18.99 -5.54 0.56
C THR A 736 17.89 -5.95 1.55
N ASN A 737 17.70 -5.17 2.62
CA ASN A 737 16.60 -5.42 3.56
C ASN A 737 15.23 -5.26 2.89
N ALA A 738 15.04 -4.23 2.06
CA ALA A 738 13.79 -4.04 1.32
C ALA A 738 13.50 -5.21 0.36
N LEU A 739 14.51 -5.73 -0.33
CA LEU A 739 14.38 -6.88 -1.22
C LEU A 739 13.98 -8.18 -0.49
N ARG A 740 14.19 -8.28 0.83
CA ARG A 740 13.70 -9.42 1.65
C ARG A 740 12.18 -9.57 1.60
N LEU A 741 11.44 -8.48 1.32
CA LEU A 741 9.98 -8.55 1.14
C LEU A 741 9.56 -9.51 0.03
N ASN A 742 10.39 -9.74 -1.00
CA ASN A 742 10.10 -10.71 -2.05
C ASN A 742 9.97 -12.16 -1.55
N PHE A 743 10.50 -12.46 -0.37
CA PHE A 743 10.42 -13.78 0.27
C PHE A 743 9.26 -13.91 1.25
N VAL A 744 8.44 -12.86 1.41
CA VAL A 744 7.27 -12.89 2.29
C VAL A 744 6.18 -13.77 1.67
N LYS A 745 5.81 -14.83 2.39
CA LYS A 745 4.69 -15.71 2.02
C LYS A 745 3.40 -15.12 2.58
N VAL A 746 2.69 -14.33 1.77
CA VAL A 746 1.51 -13.56 2.21
C VAL A 746 0.34 -14.43 2.69
N HIS A 747 0.20 -15.66 2.16
CA HIS A 747 -0.85 -16.62 2.54
C HIS A 747 -0.44 -17.59 3.66
N SER A 748 0.73 -17.40 4.29
CA SER A 748 1.19 -18.26 5.39
C SER A 748 1.01 -17.58 6.74
N SER A 749 0.17 -18.18 7.60
CA SER A 749 -0.10 -17.71 8.97
C SER A 749 1.00 -18.07 9.98
N LYS A 750 2.02 -18.87 9.61
CA LYS A 750 3.06 -19.40 10.52
C LYS A 750 3.82 -18.34 11.33
N HIS A 751 3.91 -17.10 10.83
CA HIS A 751 4.67 -16.02 11.44
C HIS A 751 3.77 -14.88 11.95
N ASP A 752 2.46 -15.10 12.00
CA ASP A 752 1.52 -14.10 12.50
C ASP A 752 1.75 -13.88 13.99
N ARG A 753 1.81 -12.62 14.38
CA ARG A 753 1.95 -12.21 15.78
C ARG A 753 0.73 -11.37 16.18
N LYS A 754 0.09 -11.73 17.30
CA LYS A 754 -0.90 -10.84 17.91
C LYS A 754 -0.23 -9.50 18.22
N ILE A 755 -0.73 -8.45 17.63
CA ILE A 755 -0.39 -7.10 18.10
C ILE A 755 -1.03 -6.98 19.48
N LYS A 756 -0.20 -6.85 20.52
CA LYS A 756 -0.70 -6.36 21.81
C LYS A 756 -1.12 -4.91 21.55
N HIS A 757 -2.40 -4.70 21.28
CA HIS A 757 -2.95 -3.37 21.40
C HIS A 757 -2.60 -2.95 22.83
N LYS A 758 -1.85 -1.85 23.01
CA LYS A 758 -1.95 -1.11 24.26
C LYS A 758 -3.44 -0.82 24.33
N ASN A 759 -4.13 -1.54 25.19
CA ASN A 759 -5.48 -1.17 25.55
C ASN A 759 -5.40 0.32 25.91
N LYS A 760 -5.78 1.22 24.99
CA LYS A 760 -6.55 2.34 25.45
C LYS A 760 -7.66 1.64 26.21
N LYS A 761 -7.56 1.67 27.53
CA LYS A 761 -8.57 1.14 28.44
C LYS A 761 -9.89 1.38 27.70
N GLU A 762 -10.67 0.31 27.48
CA GLU A 762 -12.10 0.49 27.43
C GLU A 762 -12.39 1.29 28.68
N ASN A 763 -12.52 2.59 28.53
CA ASN A 763 -13.30 3.33 29.48
C ASN A 763 -14.67 2.70 29.27
N LYS A 764 -15.00 1.69 30.10
CA LYS A 764 -16.38 1.38 30.35
C LYS A 764 -16.96 2.69 30.82
N THR A 765 -17.46 3.46 29.87
CA THR A 765 -18.28 4.61 30.19
C THR A 765 -19.50 4.04 30.86
N MET A 766 -19.60 4.22 32.19
CA MET A 766 -20.77 3.84 32.94
C MET A 766 -21.82 4.92 32.66
N GLU A 767 -22.89 4.55 32.00
CA GLU A 767 -24.06 5.42 31.90
C GLU A 767 -24.87 5.30 33.18
N LYS A 768 -25.21 6.43 33.76
CA LYS A 768 -26.04 6.53 34.95
C LYS A 768 -27.12 7.60 34.72
N THR A 769 -28.35 7.22 35.02
CA THR A 769 -29.50 8.15 34.93
C THR A 769 -29.89 8.60 36.35
N MET A 770 -30.00 9.91 36.56
CA MET A 770 -30.48 10.54 37.78
C MET A 770 -31.79 11.28 37.50
N LYS A 771 -32.74 11.19 38.44
CA LYS A 771 -33.95 12.01 38.36
C LYS A 771 -33.73 13.29 39.17
N ILE A 772 -34.01 14.44 38.56
CA ILE A 772 -33.74 15.75 39.12
C ILE A 772 -35.04 16.57 39.07
N GLU A 773 -35.47 17.01 40.25
CA GLU A 773 -36.63 17.87 40.37
C GLU A 773 -36.21 19.32 40.55
N GLY A 774 -37.06 20.23 40.04
CA GLY A 774 -36.90 21.70 40.18
C GLY A 774 -36.29 22.36 38.93
N MET A 775 -35.99 21.61 37.86
CA MET A 775 -35.57 22.18 36.61
C MET A 775 -36.79 22.65 35.81
N MET A 776 -36.94 23.98 35.55
CA MET A 776 -38.10 24.54 34.83
C MET A 776 -37.78 25.13 33.43
N CYS A 777 -36.52 25.21 33.05
CA CYS A 777 -36.15 25.86 31.80
C CYS A 777 -34.77 25.40 31.26
N PRO A 778 -34.41 25.68 30.01
CA PRO A 778 -33.12 25.35 29.41
C PRO A 778 -31.90 25.94 30.16
N HIS A 779 -32.06 27.02 30.90
CA HIS A 779 -31.00 27.61 31.70
C HIS A 779 -30.67 26.70 32.91
N CYS A 780 -31.67 26.07 33.50
CA CYS A 780 -31.52 25.08 34.57
C CYS A 780 -30.78 23.86 34.07
N GLU A 781 -31.09 23.36 32.88
CA GLU A 781 -30.35 22.27 32.23
C GLU A 781 -28.87 22.60 32.09
N ALA A 782 -28.54 23.78 31.54
CA ALA A 782 -27.16 24.23 31.37
C ALA A 782 -26.39 24.33 32.68
N THR A 783 -27.07 24.79 33.77
CA THR A 783 -26.46 24.89 35.07
C THR A 783 -26.15 23.49 35.65
N VAL A 784 -27.13 22.59 35.66
CA VAL A 784 -26.97 21.21 36.14
C VAL A 784 -25.93 20.46 35.28
N LYS A 785 -25.97 20.60 33.98
CA LYS A 785 -24.99 20.00 33.05
C LYS A 785 -23.57 20.43 33.40
N LYS A 786 -23.34 21.75 33.54
CA LYS A 786 -22.02 22.30 33.86
C LYS A 786 -21.52 21.83 35.22
N THR A 787 -22.42 21.74 36.23
CA THR A 787 -22.08 21.26 37.57
C THR A 787 -21.68 19.80 37.53
N LEU A 788 -22.43 18.95 36.82
CA LEU A 788 -22.14 17.51 36.74
C LEU A 788 -20.86 17.25 35.92
N GLU A 789 -20.63 17.98 34.85
CA GLU A 789 -19.42 17.87 34.00
C GLU A 789 -18.15 18.43 34.70
N SER A 790 -18.30 19.21 35.79
CA SER A 790 -17.16 19.67 36.59
C SER A 790 -16.61 18.62 37.56
N ILE A 791 -17.31 17.50 37.74
CA ILE A 791 -16.92 16.42 38.66
C ILE A 791 -15.88 15.51 38.00
N ASP A 792 -14.75 15.28 38.65
CA ASP A 792 -13.70 14.39 38.16
C ASP A 792 -14.23 12.95 38.02
N GLY A 793 -14.28 12.47 36.78
CA GLY A 793 -14.82 11.17 36.40
C GLY A 793 -16.12 11.23 35.58
N VAL A 794 -16.77 12.38 35.46
CA VAL A 794 -17.90 12.60 34.53
C VAL A 794 -17.36 13.17 33.23
N GLU A 795 -17.58 12.47 32.12
CA GLU A 795 -17.13 12.90 30.78
C GLU A 795 -18.17 13.79 30.06
N SER A 796 -19.44 13.46 30.25
CA SER A 796 -20.55 14.26 29.73
C SER A 796 -21.82 14.01 30.50
N ALA A 797 -22.72 15.02 30.53
CA ALA A 797 -24.05 14.95 31.09
C ALA A 797 -25.09 15.43 30.06
N GLU A 798 -26.07 14.59 29.74
CA GLU A 798 -27.26 14.97 28.98
C GLU A 798 -28.40 15.24 29.96
N VAL A 799 -28.76 16.50 30.13
CA VAL A 799 -29.78 16.95 31.10
C VAL A 799 -31.02 17.42 30.33
N SER A 800 -32.19 16.97 30.76
CA SER A 800 -33.47 17.38 30.20
C SER A 800 -34.43 17.82 31.31
N HIS A 801 -34.90 19.11 31.19
CA HIS A 801 -35.88 19.64 32.14
C HIS A 801 -37.29 19.08 31.83
N GLU A 802 -37.56 18.72 30.55
CA GLU A 802 -38.84 18.14 30.13
C GLU A 802 -39.03 16.72 30.74
N LYS A 803 -37.92 15.94 30.81
CA LYS A 803 -37.92 14.59 31.36
C LYS A 803 -37.60 14.55 32.85
N GLY A 804 -37.18 15.67 33.45
CA GLY A 804 -36.77 15.75 34.82
C GLY A 804 -35.59 14.80 35.16
N SER A 805 -34.65 14.62 34.20
CA SER A 805 -33.58 13.63 34.33
C SER A 805 -32.25 14.09 33.74
N ALA A 806 -31.15 13.59 34.27
CA ALA A 806 -29.82 13.68 33.71
C ALA A 806 -29.25 12.29 33.45
N VAL A 807 -28.71 12.07 32.21
CA VAL A 807 -27.95 10.89 31.84
C VAL A 807 -26.48 11.25 31.85
N LEU A 808 -25.70 10.59 32.67
CA LEU A 808 -24.28 10.82 32.92
C LEU A 808 -23.47 9.76 32.23
N THR A 809 -22.47 10.16 31.45
CA THR A 809 -21.43 9.27 30.93
C THR A 809 -20.17 9.47 31.79
N MET A 810 -19.73 8.43 32.52
CA MET A 810 -18.63 8.51 33.48
C MET A 810 -17.47 7.61 33.06
N SER A 811 -16.25 8.11 33.18
CA SER A 811 -15.00 7.36 33.02
C SER A 811 -14.52 6.59 34.23
N LYS A 812 -15.06 6.94 35.37
CA LYS A 812 -14.84 6.30 36.69
C LYS A 812 -16.17 6.15 37.40
N ASN A 813 -16.27 5.18 38.29
CA ASN A 813 -17.44 5.07 39.15
C ASN A 813 -17.41 6.22 40.18
N VAL A 814 -18.29 7.22 40.03
CA VAL A 814 -18.48 8.31 40.99
C VAL A 814 -19.61 7.93 41.93
N GLU A 815 -19.37 8.07 43.22
CA GLU A 815 -20.38 7.76 44.25
C GLU A 815 -21.62 8.64 44.12
N ASP A 816 -22.80 8.05 44.35
CA ASP A 816 -24.09 8.71 44.25
C ASP A 816 -24.21 9.92 45.18
N SER A 817 -23.58 9.84 46.31
CA SER A 817 -23.48 10.89 47.31
C SER A 817 -22.83 12.16 46.74
N VAL A 818 -21.79 12.03 45.90
CA VAL A 818 -21.05 13.14 45.31
C VAL A 818 -21.88 13.80 44.20
N LEU A 819 -22.49 12.98 43.34
CA LEU A 819 -23.34 13.46 42.25
C LEU A 819 -24.60 14.18 42.79
N LYS A 820 -25.24 13.55 43.79
CA LYS A 820 -26.42 14.10 44.46
C LYS A 820 -26.11 15.44 45.12
N LYS A 821 -25.03 15.51 45.92
CA LYS A 821 -24.60 16.72 46.59
C LYS A 821 -24.30 17.86 45.61
N ALA A 822 -23.64 17.59 44.52
CA ALA A 822 -23.33 18.61 43.50
C ALA A 822 -24.58 19.22 42.87
N VAL A 823 -25.61 18.40 42.59
CA VAL A 823 -26.90 18.87 42.06
C VAL A 823 -27.69 19.62 43.13
N GLU A 824 -27.65 19.20 44.43
CA GLU A 824 -28.29 19.87 45.54
C GLU A 824 -27.62 21.21 45.87
N ASP A 825 -26.28 21.28 45.78
CA ASP A 825 -25.52 22.53 45.93
C ASP A 825 -25.81 23.54 44.80
N ALA A 826 -26.21 23.05 43.63
CA ALA A 826 -26.69 23.88 42.51
C ALA A 826 -28.18 24.32 42.66
N GLY A 827 -28.87 23.94 43.77
CA GLY A 827 -30.22 24.35 44.08
C GLY A 827 -31.36 23.47 43.55
N TYR A 828 -31.06 22.23 43.12
CA TYR A 828 -32.02 21.25 42.61
C TYR A 828 -32.12 20.02 43.51
N LYS A 829 -33.23 19.26 43.44
CA LYS A 829 -33.41 18.04 44.27
C LYS A 829 -33.21 16.81 43.40
N VAL A 830 -32.51 15.81 43.95
CA VAL A 830 -32.28 14.51 43.34
C VAL A 830 -33.05 13.43 44.05
N ASN A 831 -33.93 12.73 43.33
CA ASN A 831 -34.69 11.59 43.83
C ASN A 831 -34.04 10.26 43.58
#